data_f7cdd3250c84111ed18205694e9b5210
#
_entry.id   f7cdd3250c84111ed18205694e9b5210
#
_cell.length_a   1.000
_cell.length_b   1.000
_cell.length_c   1.000
_cell.angle_alpha   90.00
_cell.angle_beta   90.00
_cell.angle_gamma   90.00
#
_symmetry.space_group_name_H-M   'P 1'
#
loop_
_entity.id
_entity.type
_entity.pdbx_description
1 polymer ?
#
loop_
_entity_poly.entity_id
_entity_poly.type
_entity_poly.pdbx_seq_one_letter_code
_entity_poly.pdbx_strand_id
1 'polypeptide(L)'
;MKTNLSSQIKLDLVPKRYYAPENKIEYASLCREEKVFTQISETADGGVKSLADEVVETIKKNVEKKGKCVIALGTGNSVLPVYTELISRYENKEVDFADVVVFNLFEFYPTEAGAPSTLDRLNNLLLSKVNIKPENVHSFNQEVEKVDLYEGCRAYEAEIDACGGLDLVLCEIGVAGNLAFNAPGSQFSSACRMTLIDSVIRRSVLSAYDLEVAPATAITLGIGNILAAKKVLAMAWGENQAKIVKAAVEDKASETVPASFLQMHRNAKVVVDLSAAERLTRICHPWLVTLCEWNNKMIRRAIAWLCEKTGKPILKLTSNDYNEYGLNELAAQFGSAYNVNIKVFNDIQHTITGWPGGKPDADDTDRPERAKPYPKRVIVFSPHPDDDVISMGGTLKRLVDQKHDVHVAYETSGNIAVGDEDMFRYILVMDQIKKEFGLDTELYNQKSEEIKKFLAAKHPGDVDSLDLRMLKGRIRRAEAKTACNWMGVKPENVHHLDLPFYETGTIKKGDLSERDVKIVKDLISSVKPHQIFVAGDLADPHGTHRVCTDAVLAAIDELLDDGAEWMKECRIWMYRGAWAEWEIDHIEMAVPMSPEQLRFKRNTILKHQSQMENAPFLGDDDRLFWQRAEDRNRATAQLYSSLGLASYEAMEAFVEYHPIR
;
A
#
# COMPACT_ATOMS: atom_id res chain seq x y z
N MET A 1 8.25 8.38 21.98
CA MET A 1 8.72 7.37 21.02
C MET A 1 8.55 7.93 19.60
N LYS A 2 9.51 7.76 18.71
CA LYS A 2 9.34 8.12 17.29
C LYS A 2 8.45 7.06 16.64
N THR A 3 7.31 7.45 16.11
CA THR A 3 6.37 6.58 15.39
C THR A 3 6.31 6.98 13.92
N ASN A 4 5.85 6.09 13.05
CA ASN A 4 5.74 6.34 11.61
C ASN A 4 7.08 6.71 10.91
N LEU A 5 8.18 6.12 11.32
CA LEU A 5 9.50 6.36 10.69
C LEU A 5 9.52 5.89 9.24
N SER A 6 8.86 4.78 8.93
CA SER A 6 8.73 4.27 7.56
C SER A 6 8.04 5.26 6.62
N SER A 7 7.08 6.05 7.12
CA SER A 7 6.41 7.08 6.31
C SER A 7 7.32 8.28 5.97
N GLN A 8 8.45 8.41 6.66
CA GLN A 8 9.46 9.45 6.41
C GLN A 8 10.51 9.02 5.38
N ILE A 9 10.50 7.75 4.98
CA ILE A 9 11.40 7.24 3.94
C ILE A 9 10.98 7.86 2.60
N LYS A 10 11.82 8.75 2.09
CA LYS A 10 11.65 9.36 0.76
C LYS A 10 12.67 8.75 -0.18
N LEU A 11 12.22 7.87 -1.05
CA LEU A 11 13.09 7.26 -2.08
C LEU A 11 13.47 8.26 -3.16
N ASP A 12 12.57 9.20 -3.46
CA ASP A 12 12.80 10.30 -4.39
C ASP A 12 12.69 11.65 -3.69
N LEU A 13 13.62 12.55 -4.02
CA LEU A 13 13.51 13.96 -3.71
C LEU A 13 12.90 14.66 -4.92
N VAL A 14 11.58 14.82 -4.90
CA VAL A 14 10.87 15.52 -5.97
C VAL A 14 11.01 17.03 -5.79
N PRO A 15 11.62 17.77 -6.72
CA PRO A 15 11.73 19.21 -6.64
C PRO A 15 10.35 19.88 -6.49
N LYS A 16 10.25 20.82 -5.54
CA LYS A 16 8.97 21.50 -5.23
C LYS A 16 8.30 22.10 -6.47
N ARG A 17 9.08 22.63 -7.40
CA ARG A 17 8.56 23.20 -8.65
C ARG A 17 7.75 22.21 -9.50
N TYR A 18 7.97 20.88 -9.39
CA TYR A 18 7.21 19.88 -10.16
C TYR A 18 5.80 19.68 -9.62
N TYR A 19 5.56 19.91 -8.33
CA TYR A 19 4.23 19.72 -7.74
C TYR A 19 3.57 21.04 -7.29
N ALA A 20 4.34 22.09 -7.03
CA ALA A 20 3.84 23.41 -6.64
C ALA A 20 4.50 24.50 -7.50
N PRO A 21 4.14 24.62 -8.79
CA PRO A 21 4.68 25.62 -9.70
C PRO A 21 4.34 27.05 -9.22
N GLU A 22 5.28 27.97 -9.39
CA GLU A 22 5.17 29.34 -8.86
C GLU A 22 4.28 30.26 -9.71
N ASN A 23 4.13 29.96 -10.99
CA ASN A 23 3.38 30.80 -11.92
C ASN A 23 2.56 30.01 -12.93
N LYS A 24 1.63 30.71 -13.62
CA LYS A 24 0.70 30.11 -14.58
C LYS A 24 1.37 29.48 -15.81
N ILE A 25 2.54 29.98 -16.21
CA ILE A 25 3.24 29.46 -17.40
C ILE A 25 3.87 28.11 -17.06
N GLU A 26 4.53 28.03 -15.90
CA GLU A 26 5.06 26.76 -15.39
C GLU A 26 3.94 25.73 -15.17
N TYR A 27 2.83 26.17 -14.55
CA TYR A 27 1.67 25.31 -14.37
C TYR A 27 1.19 24.74 -15.71
N ALA A 28 0.98 25.59 -16.72
CA ALA A 28 0.50 25.17 -18.03
C ALA A 28 1.46 24.21 -18.75
N SER A 29 2.77 24.35 -18.53
CA SER A 29 3.77 23.44 -19.07
C SER A 29 3.77 22.10 -18.35
N LEU A 30 3.87 22.14 -17.01
CA LEU A 30 3.96 20.94 -16.15
C LEU A 30 2.71 20.06 -16.26
N CYS A 31 1.53 20.67 -16.27
CA CYS A 31 0.24 19.99 -16.22
C CYS A 31 -0.36 19.76 -17.62
N ARG A 32 0.42 19.86 -18.69
CA ARG A 32 -0.11 19.76 -20.06
C ARG A 32 -0.70 18.39 -20.41
N GLU A 33 -0.29 17.34 -19.70
CA GLU A 33 -0.82 15.98 -19.86
C GLU A 33 -2.07 15.75 -18.99
N GLU A 34 -2.29 16.60 -17.98
CA GLU A 34 -3.41 16.50 -17.05
C GLU A 34 -4.68 17.10 -17.69
N LYS A 35 -5.76 16.33 -17.69
CA LYS A 35 -7.04 16.69 -18.30
C LYS A 35 -8.06 17.18 -17.28
N VAL A 36 -7.71 17.14 -16.01
CA VAL A 36 -8.47 17.73 -14.90
C VAL A 36 -7.50 18.45 -13.98
N PHE A 37 -7.93 19.57 -13.41
CA PHE A 37 -7.08 20.32 -12.49
C PHE A 37 -6.67 19.47 -11.31
N THR A 38 -5.36 19.22 -11.16
CA THR A 38 -4.80 18.37 -10.10
C THR A 38 -3.85 19.18 -9.25
N GLN A 39 -4.16 19.23 -7.96
CA GLN A 39 -3.27 19.80 -6.95
C GLN A 39 -2.52 18.66 -6.25
N ILE A 40 -1.18 18.78 -6.21
CA ILE A 40 -0.33 17.86 -5.47
C ILE A 40 0.14 18.58 -4.20
N SER A 41 -0.02 17.94 -3.06
CA SER A 41 0.54 18.37 -1.78
C SER A 41 1.70 17.47 -1.39
N GLU A 42 2.67 17.98 -0.65
CA GLU A 42 3.82 17.16 -0.21
C GLU A 42 3.38 15.98 0.65
N THR A 43 2.35 16.20 1.48
CA THR A 43 1.78 15.18 2.38
C THR A 43 0.26 15.16 2.25
N ALA A 44 -0.37 14.07 2.66
CA ALA A 44 -1.81 13.97 2.75
C ALA A 44 -2.41 15.07 3.64
N ASP A 45 -1.78 15.39 4.78
CA ASP A 45 -2.23 16.46 5.70
C ASP A 45 -2.27 17.84 5.02
N GLY A 46 -1.29 18.15 4.17
CA GLY A 46 -1.30 19.36 3.36
C GLY A 46 -2.48 19.41 2.39
N GLY A 47 -2.79 18.28 1.76
CA GLY A 47 -3.94 18.12 0.88
C GLY A 47 -5.28 18.25 1.61
N VAL A 48 -5.38 17.65 2.78
CA VAL A 48 -6.56 17.74 3.67
C VAL A 48 -6.88 19.19 4.03
N LYS A 49 -5.88 19.97 4.44
CA LYS A 49 -6.06 21.40 4.76
C LYS A 49 -6.54 22.19 3.55
N SER A 50 -5.94 21.94 2.37
CA SER A 50 -6.36 22.58 1.13
C SER A 50 -7.81 22.25 0.74
N LEU A 51 -8.24 20.99 0.93
CA LEU A 51 -9.63 20.59 0.70
C LEU A 51 -10.58 21.27 1.68
N ALA A 52 -10.23 21.32 2.96
CA ALA A 52 -11.04 22.00 3.97
C ALA A 52 -11.19 23.50 3.67
N ASP A 53 -10.12 24.18 3.23
CA ASP A 53 -10.19 25.60 2.80
C ASP A 53 -11.18 25.77 1.63
N GLU A 54 -11.13 24.89 0.62
CA GLU A 54 -12.04 24.92 -0.54
C GLU A 54 -13.52 24.65 -0.15
N VAL A 55 -13.75 23.74 0.79
CA VAL A 55 -15.10 23.45 1.30
C VAL A 55 -15.63 24.66 2.08
N VAL A 56 -14.85 25.22 2.99
CA VAL A 56 -15.20 26.39 3.79
C VAL A 56 -15.50 27.60 2.89
N GLU A 57 -14.65 27.88 1.91
CA GLU A 57 -14.88 28.96 0.94
C GLU A 57 -16.18 28.74 0.15
N THR A 58 -16.43 27.50 -0.30
CA THR A 58 -17.63 27.16 -1.06
C THR A 58 -18.89 27.34 -0.21
N ILE A 59 -18.87 26.95 1.07
CA ILE A 59 -19.99 27.15 2.01
C ILE A 59 -20.26 28.66 2.18
N LYS A 60 -19.24 29.43 2.59
CA LYS A 60 -19.38 30.88 2.81
C LYS A 60 -19.97 31.60 1.60
N LYS A 61 -19.39 31.35 0.42
CA LYS A 61 -19.83 31.99 -0.84
C LYS A 61 -21.28 31.68 -1.20
N ASN A 62 -21.73 30.42 -1.02
CA ASN A 62 -23.09 30.03 -1.38
C ASN A 62 -24.10 30.50 -0.33
N VAL A 63 -23.78 30.44 0.95
CA VAL A 63 -24.63 30.96 2.04
C VAL A 63 -24.81 32.47 1.87
N GLU A 64 -23.74 33.23 1.63
CA GLU A 64 -23.81 34.67 1.35
C GLU A 64 -24.68 34.97 0.12
N LYS A 65 -24.52 34.21 -0.97
CA LYS A 65 -25.19 34.48 -2.25
C LYS A 65 -26.66 34.10 -2.29
N LYS A 66 -27.06 32.99 -1.66
CA LYS A 66 -28.39 32.39 -1.81
C LYS A 66 -29.00 31.85 -0.50
N GLY A 67 -28.39 32.13 0.66
CA GLY A 67 -28.88 31.74 1.97
C GLY A 67 -28.66 30.28 2.34
N LYS A 68 -28.08 29.45 1.48
CA LYS A 68 -27.77 28.04 1.75
C LYS A 68 -26.66 27.52 0.87
N CYS A 69 -26.02 26.43 1.32
CA CYS A 69 -25.05 25.65 0.52
C CYS A 69 -25.48 24.18 0.49
N VAL A 70 -25.63 23.58 -0.68
CA VAL A 70 -26.07 22.19 -0.88
C VAL A 70 -24.85 21.34 -1.24
N ILE A 71 -24.50 20.39 -0.37
CA ILE A 71 -23.32 19.57 -0.52
C ILE A 71 -23.66 18.07 -0.46
N ALA A 72 -22.95 17.27 -1.27
CA ALA A 72 -23.02 15.82 -1.17
C ALA A 72 -21.70 15.26 -0.61
N LEU A 73 -21.82 14.38 0.37
CA LEU A 73 -20.70 13.86 1.16
C LEU A 73 -20.62 12.33 1.10
N GLY A 74 -19.39 11.79 0.97
CA GLY A 74 -19.10 10.37 1.11
C GLY A 74 -18.52 10.04 2.49
N THR A 75 -18.32 8.73 2.76
CA THR A 75 -17.88 8.24 4.08
C THR A 75 -16.75 7.22 4.00
N GLY A 76 -15.97 7.24 2.93
CA GLY A 76 -14.76 6.43 2.81
C GLY A 76 -13.62 6.91 3.73
N ASN A 77 -12.53 6.15 3.76
CA ASN A 77 -11.42 6.45 4.67
C ASN A 77 -10.63 7.71 4.29
N SER A 78 -10.52 8.00 2.99
CA SER A 78 -9.73 9.14 2.50
C SER A 78 -10.32 10.50 2.89
N VAL A 79 -11.63 10.57 3.12
CA VAL A 79 -12.32 11.82 3.49
C VAL A 79 -12.31 12.09 5.00
N LEU A 80 -12.07 11.09 5.85
CA LEU A 80 -12.12 11.23 7.32
C LEU A 80 -11.24 12.36 7.86
N PRO A 81 -9.96 12.49 7.44
CA PRO A 81 -9.12 13.60 7.90
C PRO A 81 -9.69 14.97 7.53
N VAL A 82 -10.38 15.08 6.37
CA VAL A 82 -11.02 16.34 5.95
C VAL A 82 -12.16 16.71 6.90
N TYR A 83 -12.97 15.73 7.35
CA TYR A 83 -14.01 15.98 8.34
C TYR A 83 -13.44 16.42 9.69
N THR A 84 -12.36 15.81 10.13
CA THR A 84 -11.66 16.23 11.35
C THR A 84 -11.17 17.67 11.24
N GLU A 85 -10.60 18.06 10.12
CA GLU A 85 -10.16 19.45 9.87
C GLU A 85 -11.37 20.41 9.81
N LEU A 86 -12.48 20.03 9.16
CA LEU A 86 -13.70 20.86 9.11
C LEU A 86 -14.31 21.08 10.49
N ILE A 87 -14.30 20.08 11.38
CA ILE A 87 -14.74 20.20 12.76
C ILE A 87 -13.85 21.22 13.50
N SER A 88 -12.53 21.10 13.36
CA SER A 88 -11.59 22.08 13.94
C SER A 88 -11.85 23.50 13.45
N ARG A 89 -12.14 23.70 12.15
CA ARG A 89 -12.51 25.01 11.58
C ARG A 89 -13.83 25.53 12.14
N TYR A 90 -14.80 24.64 12.39
CA TYR A 90 -16.06 25.00 13.03
C TYR A 90 -15.86 25.43 14.49
N GLU A 91 -15.09 24.67 15.27
CA GLU A 91 -14.76 24.99 16.67
C GLU A 91 -14.01 26.33 16.77
N ASN A 92 -13.15 26.63 15.81
CA ASN A 92 -12.43 27.91 15.69
C ASN A 92 -13.32 29.04 15.14
N LYS A 93 -14.60 28.79 14.85
CA LYS A 93 -15.56 29.78 14.29
C LYS A 93 -15.17 30.28 12.89
N GLU A 94 -14.44 29.50 12.14
CA GLU A 94 -14.06 29.82 10.77
C GLU A 94 -15.17 29.50 9.78
N VAL A 95 -16.11 28.62 10.11
CA VAL A 95 -17.25 28.22 9.26
C VAL A 95 -18.47 27.95 10.12
N ASP A 96 -19.66 28.24 9.57
CA ASP A 96 -20.97 27.93 10.13
C ASP A 96 -21.70 26.95 9.21
N PHE A 97 -22.23 25.88 9.78
CA PHE A 97 -22.93 24.84 9.04
C PHE A 97 -24.47 24.93 9.16
N ALA A 98 -25.03 25.90 9.88
CA ALA A 98 -26.47 26.03 10.12
C ALA A 98 -27.32 26.08 8.85
N ASP A 99 -26.78 26.65 7.78
CA ASP A 99 -27.44 26.82 6.47
C ASP A 99 -26.84 25.88 5.40
N VAL A 100 -26.16 24.81 5.83
CA VAL A 100 -25.69 23.76 4.94
C VAL A 100 -26.74 22.66 4.84
N VAL A 101 -27.06 22.27 3.60
CA VAL A 101 -27.91 21.12 3.27
C VAL A 101 -27.02 19.98 2.81
N VAL A 102 -27.12 18.83 3.42
CA VAL A 102 -26.26 17.67 3.18
C VAL A 102 -27.06 16.56 2.51
N PHE A 103 -26.53 16.03 1.43
CA PHE A 103 -26.98 14.82 0.76
C PHE A 103 -25.93 13.72 0.92
N ASN A 104 -26.36 12.49 1.29
CA ASN A 104 -25.49 11.34 1.34
C ASN A 104 -25.20 10.85 -0.09
N LEU A 105 -23.94 10.58 -0.43
CA LEU A 105 -23.55 10.11 -1.78
C LEU A 105 -24.01 8.69 -2.10
N PHE A 106 -24.13 7.87 -1.07
CA PHE A 106 -24.50 6.45 -1.20
C PHE A 106 -24.96 5.86 0.12
N GLU A 107 -25.69 4.74 0.06
CA GLU A 107 -26.09 3.98 1.22
C GLU A 107 -26.08 2.47 0.89
N PHE A 108 -25.78 1.62 1.87
CA PHE A 108 -25.87 0.17 1.71
C PHE A 108 -27.33 -0.29 1.56
N TYR A 109 -27.56 -1.34 0.78
CA TYR A 109 -28.89 -1.85 0.52
C TYR A 109 -28.90 -3.37 0.26
N PRO A 110 -29.91 -4.13 0.76
CA PRO A 110 -30.81 -3.73 1.84
C PRO A 110 -30.04 -3.60 3.15
N THR A 111 -30.53 -2.78 4.05
CA THR A 111 -29.97 -2.68 5.38
C THR A 111 -30.59 -3.76 6.23
N GLU A 112 -29.81 -4.79 6.59
CA GLU A 112 -30.23 -5.77 7.58
C GLU A 112 -30.27 -5.11 8.96
N ALA A 113 -31.14 -5.56 9.84
CA ALA A 113 -31.26 -5.03 11.19
C ALA A 113 -29.91 -5.20 11.93
N GLY A 114 -29.28 -4.07 12.29
CA GLY A 114 -27.95 -4.02 12.92
C GLY A 114 -26.77 -3.85 11.94
N ALA A 115 -27.02 -3.77 10.62
CA ALA A 115 -25.98 -3.41 9.67
C ALA A 115 -25.64 -1.91 9.76
N PRO A 116 -24.37 -1.51 9.63
CA PRO A 116 -23.98 -0.12 9.70
C PRO A 116 -24.52 0.66 8.49
N SER A 117 -25.15 1.80 8.77
CA SER A 117 -25.57 2.77 7.78
C SER A 117 -24.42 3.73 7.47
N THR A 118 -24.29 4.12 6.20
CA THR A 118 -23.33 5.15 5.82
C THR A 118 -23.76 6.53 6.35
N LEU A 119 -25.06 6.77 6.53
CA LEU A 119 -25.57 7.97 7.19
C LEU A 119 -25.18 8.00 8.68
N ASP A 120 -25.34 6.90 9.40
CA ASP A 120 -24.91 6.82 10.81
C ASP A 120 -23.43 7.09 10.95
N ARG A 121 -22.63 6.55 10.03
CA ARG A 121 -21.20 6.85 9.98
C ARG A 121 -20.94 8.34 9.73
N LEU A 122 -21.60 8.95 8.76
CA LEU A 122 -21.47 10.37 8.47
C LEU A 122 -21.89 11.24 9.68
N ASN A 123 -22.96 10.84 10.35
CA ASN A 123 -23.41 11.48 11.57
C ASN A 123 -22.33 11.44 12.67
N ASN A 124 -21.75 10.28 12.92
CA ASN A 124 -20.69 10.10 13.92
C ASN A 124 -19.39 10.83 13.55
N LEU A 125 -19.10 10.95 12.27
CA LEU A 125 -17.86 11.56 11.79
C LEU A 125 -17.92 13.08 11.73
N LEU A 126 -19.06 13.65 11.35
CA LEU A 126 -19.20 15.09 11.09
C LEU A 126 -20.51 15.69 11.65
N LEU A 127 -21.70 15.16 11.26
CA LEU A 127 -22.95 15.90 11.41
C LEU A 127 -23.28 16.19 12.88
N SER A 128 -23.05 15.25 13.80
CA SER A 128 -23.28 15.44 15.25
C SER A 128 -22.26 16.36 15.93
N LYS A 129 -21.18 16.73 15.24
CA LYS A 129 -20.07 17.55 15.80
C LYS A 129 -20.10 19.00 15.32
N VAL A 130 -21.01 19.32 14.42
CA VAL A 130 -21.23 20.67 13.88
C VAL A 130 -22.71 21.06 13.99
N ASN A 131 -23.07 22.29 13.66
CA ASN A 131 -24.45 22.80 13.87
C ASN A 131 -25.37 22.61 12.63
N ILE A 132 -25.21 21.54 11.87
CA ILE A 132 -26.14 21.19 10.79
C ILE A 132 -27.50 20.86 11.39
N LYS A 133 -28.58 21.44 10.82
CA LYS A 133 -29.94 21.18 11.25
C LYS A 133 -30.42 19.81 10.77
N PRO A 134 -31.10 18.97 11.59
CA PRO A 134 -31.55 17.64 11.17
C PRO A 134 -32.42 17.66 9.91
N GLU A 135 -33.24 18.67 9.71
CA GLU A 135 -34.11 18.86 8.54
C GLU A 135 -33.33 19.15 7.25
N ASN A 136 -32.05 19.49 7.35
CA ASN A 136 -31.15 19.74 6.23
C ASN A 136 -30.31 18.49 5.86
N VAL A 137 -30.56 17.35 6.48
CA VAL A 137 -29.82 16.10 6.20
C VAL A 137 -30.72 15.16 5.41
N HIS A 138 -30.31 14.85 4.19
CA HIS A 138 -31.02 13.97 3.27
C HIS A 138 -30.21 12.68 3.04
N SER A 139 -30.89 11.54 3.10
CA SER A 139 -30.30 10.23 2.82
C SER A 139 -31.28 9.34 2.08
N PHE A 140 -30.78 8.27 1.52
CA PHE A 140 -31.60 7.27 0.84
C PHE A 140 -32.50 6.55 1.84
N ASN A 141 -33.76 6.30 1.44
CA ASN A 141 -34.65 5.47 2.26
C ASN A 141 -34.24 4.00 2.13
N GLN A 142 -33.75 3.42 3.20
CA GLN A 142 -33.24 2.04 3.25
C GLN A 142 -34.35 0.99 3.31
N GLU A 143 -35.56 1.40 3.74
CA GLU A 143 -36.70 0.51 3.93
C GLU A 143 -37.56 0.31 2.66
N VAL A 144 -37.19 0.97 1.55
CA VAL A 144 -37.94 0.87 0.29
C VAL A 144 -37.76 -0.54 -0.28
N GLU A 145 -38.88 -1.24 -0.55
CA GLU A 145 -38.84 -2.52 -1.26
C GLU A 145 -38.22 -2.37 -2.65
N LYS A 146 -37.57 -3.45 -3.17
CA LYS A 146 -36.89 -3.43 -4.49
C LYS A 146 -37.76 -2.92 -5.64
N VAL A 147 -39.07 -3.13 -5.55
CA VAL A 147 -40.03 -2.67 -6.59
C VAL A 147 -40.13 -1.15 -6.64
N ASP A 148 -40.03 -0.48 -5.49
CA ASP A 148 -40.17 0.98 -5.38
C ASP A 148 -38.83 1.71 -5.39
N LEU A 149 -37.72 0.97 -5.46
CA LEU A 149 -36.37 1.52 -5.37
C LEU A 149 -36.07 2.56 -6.47
N TYR A 150 -36.61 2.32 -7.67
CA TYR A 150 -36.44 3.23 -8.81
C TYR A 150 -37.17 4.57 -8.57
N GLU A 151 -38.33 4.53 -7.93
CA GLU A 151 -39.08 5.73 -7.55
C GLU A 151 -38.38 6.46 -6.41
N GLY A 152 -37.83 5.72 -5.43
CA GLY A 152 -37.02 6.29 -4.36
C GLY A 152 -35.76 7.02 -4.88
N CYS A 153 -35.06 6.43 -5.85
CA CYS A 153 -33.92 7.10 -6.49
C CYS A 153 -34.33 8.42 -7.20
N ARG A 154 -35.45 8.38 -7.95
CA ARG A 154 -35.97 9.58 -8.63
C ARG A 154 -36.46 10.64 -7.65
N ALA A 155 -37.08 10.24 -6.54
CA ALA A 155 -37.47 11.16 -5.49
C ALA A 155 -36.26 11.86 -4.87
N TYR A 156 -35.18 11.11 -4.62
CA TYR A 156 -33.94 11.67 -4.09
C TYR A 156 -33.28 12.66 -5.06
N GLU A 157 -33.27 12.36 -6.35
CA GLU A 157 -32.83 13.33 -7.38
C GLU A 157 -33.71 14.58 -7.42
N ALA A 158 -35.04 14.41 -7.30
CA ALA A 158 -35.97 15.53 -7.26
C ALA A 158 -35.78 16.42 -6.01
N GLU A 159 -35.40 15.85 -4.87
CA GLU A 159 -35.05 16.63 -3.66
C GLU A 159 -33.78 17.48 -3.91
N ILE A 160 -32.75 16.90 -4.56
CA ILE A 160 -31.55 17.66 -4.96
C ILE A 160 -31.93 18.83 -5.88
N ASP A 161 -32.77 18.57 -6.87
CA ASP A 161 -33.24 19.59 -7.82
C ASP A 161 -34.06 20.68 -7.13
N ALA A 162 -34.95 20.32 -6.18
CA ALA A 162 -35.73 21.26 -5.38
C ALA A 162 -34.85 22.14 -4.48
N CYS A 163 -33.68 21.66 -4.08
CA CYS A 163 -32.67 22.46 -3.39
C CYS A 163 -31.88 23.40 -4.31
N GLY A 164 -32.04 23.29 -5.63
CA GLY A 164 -31.30 24.07 -6.65
C GLY A 164 -30.02 23.41 -7.14
N GLY A 165 -29.95 22.08 -7.03
CA GLY A 165 -28.83 21.23 -7.39
C GLY A 165 -27.68 21.27 -6.38
N LEU A 166 -26.72 20.40 -6.54
CA LEU A 166 -25.53 20.32 -5.69
C LEU A 166 -24.56 21.47 -5.97
N ASP A 167 -24.18 22.21 -4.95
CA ASP A 167 -23.13 23.23 -5.04
C ASP A 167 -21.75 22.59 -4.99
N LEU A 168 -21.60 21.50 -4.22
CA LEU A 168 -20.36 20.80 -4.03
C LEU A 168 -20.60 19.29 -3.86
N VAL A 169 -19.77 18.49 -4.51
CA VAL A 169 -19.56 17.08 -4.18
C VAL A 169 -18.16 16.92 -3.61
N LEU A 170 -18.04 16.30 -2.44
CA LEU A 170 -16.79 15.91 -1.82
C LEU A 170 -16.72 14.39 -1.80
N CYS A 171 -15.80 13.80 -2.57
CA CYS A 171 -15.69 12.35 -2.72
C CYS A 171 -14.23 11.90 -2.82
N GLU A 172 -13.99 10.63 -2.55
CA GLU A 172 -12.69 9.99 -2.80
C GLU A 172 -12.69 9.32 -4.18
N ILE A 173 -11.50 9.20 -4.77
CA ILE A 173 -11.25 8.27 -5.87
C ILE A 173 -10.95 6.92 -5.23
N GLY A 174 -11.83 5.96 -5.45
CA GLY A 174 -11.68 4.63 -4.85
C GLY A 174 -10.61 3.77 -5.55
N VAL A 175 -10.25 2.67 -4.93
CA VAL A 175 -9.17 1.76 -5.37
C VAL A 175 -9.39 1.12 -6.74
N ALA A 176 -10.63 1.08 -7.22
CA ALA A 176 -10.99 0.62 -8.56
C ALA A 176 -11.19 1.77 -9.56
N GLY A 177 -10.82 3.01 -9.22
CA GLY A 177 -11.13 4.20 -10.01
C GLY A 177 -12.59 4.62 -9.93
N ASN A 178 -13.33 4.12 -8.97
CA ASN A 178 -14.73 4.46 -8.72
C ASN A 178 -14.88 5.82 -8.05
N LEU A 179 -15.99 6.50 -8.30
CA LEU A 179 -16.52 7.62 -7.52
C LEU A 179 -17.79 7.15 -6.81
N ALA A 180 -17.86 7.29 -5.47
CA ALA A 180 -18.87 6.63 -4.67
C ALA A 180 -18.92 5.11 -5.00
N PHE A 181 -20.09 4.50 -5.21
CA PHE A 181 -20.19 3.09 -5.66
C PHE A 181 -20.35 2.95 -7.18
N ASN A 182 -19.96 3.96 -7.96
CA ASN A 182 -19.88 3.84 -9.42
C ASN A 182 -18.61 3.06 -9.81
N ALA A 183 -18.70 1.73 -9.79
CA ALA A 183 -17.63 0.81 -10.14
C ALA A 183 -17.28 0.86 -11.64
N PRO A 184 -16.13 0.27 -12.08
CA PRO A 184 -15.81 0.06 -13.48
C PRO A 184 -17.01 -0.50 -14.27
N GLY A 185 -17.26 0.09 -15.47
CA GLY A 185 -18.45 -0.17 -16.27
C GLY A 185 -19.60 0.84 -16.07
N SER A 186 -19.50 1.74 -15.07
CA SER A 186 -20.48 2.81 -14.87
C SER A 186 -20.37 3.85 -15.98
N GLN A 187 -21.51 4.13 -16.61
CA GLN A 187 -21.56 5.08 -17.74
C GLN A 187 -21.56 6.53 -17.27
N PHE A 188 -21.06 7.41 -18.11
CA PHE A 188 -21.03 8.87 -17.91
C PHE A 188 -22.38 9.46 -17.50
N SER A 189 -23.48 9.02 -18.13
CA SER A 189 -24.84 9.52 -17.90
C SER A 189 -25.59 8.78 -16.80
N SER A 190 -24.94 7.91 -16.01
CA SER A 190 -25.64 7.15 -15.00
C SER A 190 -26.28 8.05 -13.94
N ALA A 191 -27.55 7.78 -13.66
CA ALA A 191 -28.37 8.40 -12.63
C ALA A 191 -28.25 7.66 -11.30
N CYS A 192 -28.97 8.14 -10.28
CA CYS A 192 -29.11 7.45 -9.00
C CYS A 192 -29.67 6.04 -9.22
N ARG A 193 -29.03 5.04 -8.59
CA ARG A 193 -29.40 3.64 -8.82
C ARG A 193 -28.82 2.71 -7.74
N MET A 194 -29.40 1.52 -7.66
CA MET A 194 -28.76 0.40 -6.97
C MET A 194 -27.63 -0.16 -7.85
N THR A 195 -26.54 -0.55 -7.21
CA THR A 195 -25.39 -1.19 -7.87
C THR A 195 -24.84 -2.32 -7.01
N LEU A 196 -24.18 -3.29 -7.66
CA LEU A 196 -23.39 -4.29 -6.95
C LEU A 196 -22.10 -3.65 -6.42
N ILE A 197 -21.70 -4.03 -5.23
CA ILE A 197 -20.39 -3.67 -4.69
C ILE A 197 -19.41 -4.72 -5.19
N ASP A 198 -18.51 -4.29 -6.07
CA ASP A 198 -17.45 -5.11 -6.67
C ASP A 198 -16.52 -5.72 -5.61
N SER A 199 -15.89 -6.86 -5.91
CA SER A 199 -15.00 -7.58 -5.00
C SER A 199 -13.83 -6.75 -4.49
N VAL A 200 -13.28 -5.86 -5.34
CA VAL A 200 -12.20 -4.94 -4.98
C VAL A 200 -12.71 -3.86 -4.03
N ILE A 201 -13.87 -3.27 -4.34
CA ILE A 201 -14.50 -2.23 -3.51
C ILE A 201 -14.96 -2.81 -2.18
N ARG A 202 -15.46 -4.07 -2.14
CA ARG A 202 -15.88 -4.76 -0.90
C ARG A 202 -14.82 -4.73 0.18
N ARG A 203 -13.56 -4.99 -0.17
CA ARG A 203 -12.46 -4.99 0.81
C ARG A 203 -12.21 -3.61 1.39
N SER A 204 -12.26 -2.59 0.54
CA SER A 204 -12.19 -1.19 0.99
C SER A 204 -13.34 -0.86 1.96
N VAL A 205 -14.55 -1.36 1.67
CA VAL A 205 -15.73 -1.22 2.56
C VAL A 205 -15.52 -1.94 3.88
N LEU A 206 -15.04 -3.19 3.88
CA LEU A 206 -14.75 -3.94 5.11
C LEU A 206 -13.81 -3.15 6.02
N SER A 207 -12.70 -2.65 5.47
CA SER A 207 -11.72 -1.87 6.23
C SER A 207 -12.28 -0.50 6.67
N ALA A 208 -13.05 0.18 5.80
CA ALA A 208 -13.56 1.51 6.10
C ALA A 208 -14.64 1.51 7.18
N TYR A 209 -15.45 0.47 7.23
CA TYR A 209 -16.61 0.38 8.12
C TYR A 209 -16.44 -0.62 9.27
N ASP A 210 -15.25 -1.21 9.39
CA ASP A 210 -14.94 -2.24 10.42
C ASP A 210 -15.95 -3.39 10.38
N LEU A 211 -16.26 -3.88 9.17
CA LEU A 211 -17.24 -4.93 8.92
C LEU A 211 -16.58 -6.29 8.74
N GLU A 212 -17.25 -7.33 9.17
CA GLU A 212 -16.88 -8.72 8.94
C GLU A 212 -17.33 -9.22 7.57
N VAL A 213 -18.51 -8.78 7.15
CA VAL A 213 -19.09 -9.10 5.85
C VAL A 213 -19.49 -7.81 5.14
N ALA A 214 -18.96 -7.59 3.95
CA ALA A 214 -19.34 -6.43 3.16
C ALA A 214 -20.73 -6.60 2.56
N PRO A 215 -21.58 -5.55 2.57
CA PRO A 215 -22.83 -5.54 1.85
C PRO A 215 -22.64 -5.89 0.37
N ALA A 216 -23.59 -6.61 -0.22
CA ALA A 216 -23.50 -7.02 -1.62
C ALA A 216 -23.85 -5.87 -2.58
N THR A 217 -24.73 -4.96 -2.16
CA THR A 217 -25.29 -3.90 -2.97
C THR A 217 -25.34 -2.57 -2.23
N ALA A 218 -25.37 -1.48 -2.98
CA ALA A 218 -25.58 -0.12 -2.47
C ALA A 218 -26.48 0.68 -3.42
N ILE A 219 -27.13 1.70 -2.88
CA ILE A 219 -27.75 2.78 -3.66
C ILE A 219 -26.74 3.90 -3.73
N THR A 220 -26.51 4.46 -4.90
CA THR A 220 -25.50 5.51 -5.13
C THR A 220 -25.99 6.58 -6.08
N LEU A 221 -25.62 7.84 -5.83
CA LEU A 221 -25.69 8.87 -6.88
C LEU A 221 -24.82 8.41 -8.06
N GLY A 222 -25.37 8.52 -9.25
CA GLY A 222 -24.68 8.16 -10.49
C GLY A 222 -23.60 9.17 -10.89
N ILE A 223 -22.75 8.79 -11.85
CA ILE A 223 -21.74 9.70 -12.42
C ILE A 223 -22.39 10.98 -12.92
N GLY A 224 -23.53 10.88 -13.64
CA GLY A 224 -24.28 12.03 -14.13
C GLY A 224 -24.70 12.99 -13.01
N ASN A 225 -25.15 12.49 -11.88
CA ASN A 225 -25.52 13.32 -10.73
C ASN A 225 -24.29 14.03 -10.12
N ILE A 226 -23.17 13.32 -9.99
CA ILE A 226 -21.91 13.88 -9.46
C ILE A 226 -21.42 15.00 -10.41
N LEU A 227 -21.42 14.76 -11.72
CA LEU A 227 -20.95 15.71 -12.71
C LEU A 227 -21.94 16.88 -12.95
N ALA A 228 -23.18 16.77 -12.52
CA ALA A 228 -24.15 17.88 -12.54
C ALA A 228 -23.90 18.91 -11.40
N ALA A 229 -23.10 18.59 -10.42
CA ALA A 229 -22.74 19.51 -9.34
C ALA A 229 -21.98 20.74 -9.89
N LYS A 230 -22.05 21.87 -9.19
CA LYS A 230 -21.33 23.10 -9.60
C LYS A 230 -19.83 23.01 -9.35
N LYS A 231 -19.42 22.20 -8.37
CA LYS A 231 -18.02 21.92 -8.02
C LYS A 231 -17.88 20.48 -7.57
N VAL A 232 -16.80 19.81 -7.99
CA VAL A 232 -16.44 18.49 -7.49
C VAL A 232 -15.03 18.54 -6.94
N LEU A 233 -14.87 18.14 -5.67
CA LEU A 233 -13.59 17.94 -5.03
C LEU A 233 -13.38 16.44 -4.83
N ALA A 234 -12.40 15.89 -5.52
CA ALA A 234 -12.02 14.49 -5.40
C ALA A 234 -10.63 14.37 -4.77
N MET A 235 -10.40 13.30 -4.02
CA MET A 235 -9.12 13.07 -3.35
C MET A 235 -8.64 11.63 -3.44
N ALA A 236 -7.32 11.45 -3.38
CA ALA A 236 -6.68 10.15 -3.25
C ALA A 236 -5.33 10.30 -2.52
N TRP A 237 -5.02 9.36 -1.61
CA TRP A 237 -3.81 9.39 -0.81
C TRP A 237 -3.03 8.07 -0.90
N GLY A 238 -1.69 8.21 -0.97
CA GLY A 238 -0.76 7.09 -0.88
C GLY A 238 -0.42 6.41 -2.21
N GLU A 239 0.71 5.71 -2.23
CA GLU A 239 1.30 5.02 -3.40
C GLU A 239 0.31 4.05 -4.09
N ASN A 240 -0.54 3.37 -3.31
CA ASN A 240 -1.52 2.43 -3.85
C ASN A 240 -2.52 3.07 -4.82
N GLN A 241 -2.72 4.39 -4.74
CA GLN A 241 -3.59 5.14 -5.62
C GLN A 241 -2.91 5.67 -6.87
N ALA A 242 -1.58 5.62 -6.96
CA ALA A 242 -0.82 6.29 -8.01
C ALA A 242 -1.22 5.87 -9.44
N LYS A 243 -1.45 4.57 -9.65
CA LYS A 243 -1.90 4.04 -10.94
C LYS A 243 -3.29 4.56 -11.32
N ILE A 244 -4.21 4.57 -10.38
CA ILE A 244 -5.58 5.03 -10.57
C ILE A 244 -5.64 6.54 -10.76
N VAL A 245 -4.85 7.29 -9.99
CA VAL A 245 -4.74 8.75 -10.14
C VAL A 245 -4.24 9.10 -11.54
N LYS A 246 -3.18 8.44 -12.04
CA LYS A 246 -2.72 8.63 -13.42
C LYS A 246 -3.83 8.37 -14.43
N ALA A 247 -4.51 7.23 -14.31
CA ALA A 247 -5.58 6.86 -15.23
C ALA A 247 -6.76 7.84 -15.17
N ALA A 248 -7.10 8.35 -13.98
CA ALA A 248 -8.18 9.34 -13.82
C ALA A 248 -7.82 10.73 -14.36
N VAL A 249 -6.54 11.12 -14.26
CA VAL A 249 -6.09 12.50 -14.54
C VAL A 249 -5.54 12.63 -15.97
N GLU A 250 -4.70 11.71 -16.43
CA GLU A 250 -3.94 11.83 -17.69
C GLU A 250 -4.44 10.93 -18.81
N ASP A 251 -4.99 9.74 -18.52
CA ASP A 251 -5.41 8.81 -19.56
C ASP A 251 -6.74 9.29 -20.20
N LYS A 252 -7.16 8.60 -21.26
CA LYS A 252 -8.45 8.91 -21.90
C LYS A 252 -9.60 8.53 -20.97
N ALA A 253 -10.56 9.43 -20.78
CA ALA A 253 -11.77 9.15 -20.01
C ALA A 253 -12.49 7.91 -20.54
N SER A 254 -12.84 7.00 -19.63
CA SER A 254 -13.49 5.73 -19.96
C SER A 254 -14.30 5.18 -18.78
N GLU A 255 -15.24 4.29 -19.10
CA GLU A 255 -16.04 3.57 -18.12
C GLU A 255 -15.22 2.61 -17.25
N THR A 256 -14.03 2.20 -17.69
CA THR A 256 -13.13 1.32 -16.91
C THR A 256 -12.52 2.03 -15.70
N VAL A 257 -12.46 3.37 -15.74
CA VAL A 257 -12.03 4.24 -14.65
C VAL A 257 -13.02 5.39 -14.50
N PRO A 258 -14.15 5.19 -13.81
CA PRO A 258 -15.21 6.21 -13.72
C PRO A 258 -14.74 7.57 -13.21
N ALA A 259 -13.72 7.61 -12.34
CA ALA A 259 -13.09 8.86 -11.89
C ALA A 259 -12.49 9.68 -13.05
N SER A 260 -12.15 9.06 -14.20
CA SER A 260 -11.65 9.76 -15.38
C SER A 260 -12.70 10.70 -16.00
N PHE A 261 -13.98 10.49 -15.72
CA PHE A 261 -15.04 11.41 -16.15
C PHE A 261 -14.98 12.79 -15.50
N LEU A 262 -14.22 12.95 -14.40
CA LEU A 262 -13.93 14.27 -13.82
C LEU A 262 -13.25 15.22 -14.84
N GLN A 263 -12.56 14.67 -15.84
CA GLN A 263 -11.97 15.45 -16.95
C GLN A 263 -13.02 16.22 -17.75
N MET A 264 -14.27 15.79 -17.75
CA MET A 264 -15.38 16.44 -18.48
C MET A 264 -16.10 17.50 -17.63
N HIS A 265 -15.76 17.61 -16.34
CA HIS A 265 -16.39 18.57 -15.45
C HIS A 265 -15.60 19.89 -15.42
N ARG A 266 -16.28 21.02 -15.66
CA ARG A 266 -15.63 22.34 -15.80
C ARG A 266 -14.97 22.87 -14.51
N ASN A 267 -15.39 22.38 -13.36
CA ASN A 267 -14.94 22.84 -12.05
C ASN A 267 -14.68 21.65 -11.11
N ALA A 268 -14.08 20.59 -11.66
CA ALA A 268 -13.55 19.50 -10.86
C ALA A 268 -12.11 19.80 -10.45
N LYS A 269 -11.76 19.39 -9.24
CA LYS A 269 -10.40 19.46 -8.69
C LYS A 269 -10.06 18.12 -8.04
N VAL A 270 -8.93 17.57 -8.43
CA VAL A 270 -8.35 16.39 -7.81
C VAL A 270 -7.23 16.84 -6.87
N VAL A 271 -7.26 16.43 -5.62
CA VAL A 271 -6.22 16.74 -4.62
C VAL A 271 -5.57 15.43 -4.18
N VAL A 272 -4.25 15.37 -4.32
CA VAL A 272 -3.45 14.17 -4.04
C VAL A 272 -2.18 14.53 -3.25
N ASP A 273 -1.61 13.57 -2.55
CA ASP A 273 -0.26 13.70 -2.01
C ASP A 273 0.79 13.26 -3.05
N LEU A 274 2.06 13.50 -2.75
CA LEU A 274 3.16 13.12 -3.65
C LEU A 274 3.19 11.62 -3.94
N SER A 275 2.85 10.78 -2.97
CA SER A 275 2.83 9.33 -3.16
C SER A 275 1.74 8.89 -4.15
N ALA A 276 0.52 9.46 -4.03
CA ALA A 276 -0.56 9.19 -4.99
C ALA A 276 -0.28 9.82 -6.37
N ALA A 277 0.56 10.85 -6.44
CA ALA A 277 0.94 11.54 -7.67
C ALA A 277 2.17 10.91 -8.37
N GLU A 278 2.85 9.95 -7.77
CA GLU A 278 4.17 9.48 -8.24
C GLU A 278 4.20 9.03 -9.72
N ARG A 279 3.05 8.59 -10.26
CA ARG A 279 2.94 8.16 -11.67
C ARG A 279 2.46 9.26 -12.63
N LEU A 280 2.11 10.45 -12.15
CA LEU A 280 1.80 11.57 -13.02
C LEU A 280 3.05 12.00 -13.79
N THR A 281 2.88 12.39 -15.06
CA THR A 281 3.98 12.70 -15.97
C THR A 281 4.94 13.74 -15.40
N ARG A 282 4.43 14.79 -14.77
CA ARG A 282 5.28 15.83 -14.15
C ARG A 282 6.13 15.35 -12.98
N ILE A 283 5.79 14.22 -12.37
CA ILE A 283 6.53 13.63 -11.25
C ILE A 283 7.45 12.51 -11.75
N CYS A 284 6.91 11.54 -12.51
CA CYS A 284 7.70 10.38 -12.95
C CYS A 284 8.54 10.62 -14.20
N HIS A 285 8.10 11.51 -15.10
CA HIS A 285 8.78 11.80 -16.38
C HIS A 285 8.89 13.32 -16.64
N PRO A 286 9.44 14.10 -15.69
CA PRO A 286 9.42 15.56 -15.75
C PRO A 286 10.09 16.13 -17.01
N TRP A 287 11.07 15.43 -17.60
CA TRP A 287 11.74 15.82 -18.85
C TRP A 287 10.79 15.96 -20.05
N LEU A 288 9.60 15.33 -19.98
CA LEU A 288 8.59 15.46 -21.04
C LEU A 288 7.84 16.79 -20.97
N VAL A 289 7.80 17.45 -19.81
CA VAL A 289 6.92 18.59 -19.57
C VAL A 289 7.65 19.84 -19.05
N THR A 290 8.89 19.72 -18.59
CA THR A 290 9.69 20.83 -18.07
C THR A 290 11.18 20.54 -18.16
N LEU A 291 12.00 21.55 -17.83
CA LEU A 291 13.44 21.35 -17.59
C LEU A 291 13.64 20.42 -16.40
N CYS A 292 14.39 19.35 -16.60
CA CYS A 292 14.61 18.32 -15.60
C CYS A 292 15.88 18.57 -14.77
N GLU A 293 15.79 18.32 -13.47
CA GLU A 293 16.96 18.26 -12.59
C GLU A 293 17.51 16.83 -12.61
N TRP A 294 18.64 16.66 -13.30
CA TRP A 294 19.25 15.38 -13.54
C TRP A 294 20.09 14.90 -12.35
N ASN A 295 19.53 14.05 -11.50
CA ASN A 295 20.26 13.23 -10.55
C ASN A 295 20.41 11.79 -11.05
N ASN A 296 21.21 10.96 -10.39
CA ASN A 296 21.49 9.59 -10.85
C ASN A 296 20.22 8.73 -10.98
N LYS A 297 19.25 8.85 -10.06
CA LYS A 297 17.97 8.12 -10.12
C LYS A 297 17.16 8.58 -11.32
N MET A 298 17.01 9.90 -11.52
CA MET A 298 16.26 10.46 -12.65
C MET A 298 16.88 10.07 -14.00
N ILE A 299 18.21 10.04 -14.09
CA ILE A 299 18.91 9.59 -15.29
C ILE A 299 18.64 8.12 -15.57
N ARG A 300 18.74 7.24 -14.55
CA ARG A 300 18.41 5.81 -14.70
C ARG A 300 16.96 5.62 -15.16
N ARG A 301 16.01 6.32 -14.55
CA ARG A 301 14.58 6.30 -14.90
C ARG A 301 14.36 6.72 -16.35
N ALA A 302 14.93 7.84 -16.76
CA ALA A 302 14.78 8.36 -18.13
C ALA A 302 15.36 7.38 -19.18
N ILE A 303 16.50 6.77 -18.91
CA ILE A 303 17.13 5.84 -19.86
C ILE A 303 16.39 4.50 -19.89
N ALA A 304 15.94 3.97 -18.76
CA ALA A 304 15.10 2.77 -18.75
C ALA A 304 13.78 3.00 -19.51
N TRP A 305 13.13 4.14 -19.31
CA TRP A 305 11.96 4.56 -20.07
C TRP A 305 12.25 4.70 -21.57
N LEU A 306 13.40 5.28 -21.95
CA LEU A 306 13.79 5.41 -23.36
C LEU A 306 14.04 4.03 -24.00
N CYS A 307 14.63 3.09 -23.27
CA CYS A 307 14.78 1.70 -23.71
C CYS A 307 13.42 1.04 -23.99
N GLU A 308 12.46 1.23 -23.10
CA GLU A 308 11.09 0.72 -23.26
C GLU A 308 10.41 1.33 -24.50
N LYS A 309 10.50 2.65 -24.69
CA LYS A 309 9.90 3.36 -25.82
C LYS A 309 10.49 2.97 -27.17
N THR A 310 11.79 2.71 -27.21
CA THR A 310 12.50 2.40 -28.46
C THR A 310 12.65 0.90 -28.72
N GLY A 311 12.44 0.06 -27.70
CA GLY A 311 12.74 -1.37 -27.75
C GLY A 311 14.25 -1.67 -27.88
N LYS A 312 15.12 -0.70 -27.56
CA LYS A 312 16.58 -0.83 -27.69
C LYS A 312 17.23 -0.95 -26.31
N PRO A 313 18.23 -1.81 -26.14
CA PRO A 313 19.03 -1.82 -24.91
C PRO A 313 19.89 -0.56 -24.78
N ILE A 314 20.32 -0.23 -23.57
CA ILE A 314 21.02 1.01 -23.21
C ILE A 314 22.16 1.35 -24.18
N LEU A 315 23.06 0.39 -24.42
CA LEU A 315 24.25 0.61 -25.27
C LEU A 315 23.92 0.75 -26.77
N LYS A 316 22.68 0.56 -27.18
CA LYS A 316 22.21 0.73 -28.58
C LYS A 316 21.38 2.01 -28.78
N LEU A 317 21.12 2.77 -27.72
CA LEU A 317 20.49 4.07 -27.85
C LEU A 317 21.38 5.06 -28.58
N THR A 318 20.82 5.84 -29.48
CA THR A 318 21.51 6.81 -30.34
C THR A 318 21.13 8.24 -30.00
N SER A 319 21.90 9.21 -30.47
CA SER A 319 21.53 10.64 -30.32
C SER A 319 20.17 10.98 -30.93
N ASN A 320 19.77 10.26 -32.01
CA ASN A 320 18.43 10.46 -32.59
C ASN A 320 17.32 10.01 -31.63
N ASP A 321 17.50 8.90 -30.91
CA ASP A 321 16.54 8.44 -29.90
C ASP A 321 16.37 9.48 -28.79
N TYR A 322 17.48 10.06 -28.32
CA TYR A 322 17.43 11.14 -27.32
C TYR A 322 16.70 12.39 -27.83
N ASN A 323 16.96 12.80 -29.06
CA ASN A 323 16.32 13.96 -29.67
C ASN A 323 14.81 13.74 -29.87
N GLU A 324 14.44 12.57 -30.36
CA GLU A 324 13.06 12.22 -30.68
C GLU A 324 12.18 12.16 -29.42
N TYR A 325 12.76 11.75 -28.29
CA TYR A 325 12.08 11.58 -27.01
C TYR A 325 12.40 12.67 -25.97
N GLY A 326 12.92 13.82 -26.39
CA GLY A 326 13.08 15.00 -25.53
C GLY A 326 14.22 14.93 -24.50
N LEU A 327 15.21 14.05 -24.70
CA LEU A 327 16.36 13.87 -23.82
C LEU A 327 17.67 14.50 -24.32
N ASN A 328 17.60 15.37 -25.33
CA ASN A 328 18.75 16.05 -25.92
C ASN A 328 19.52 16.92 -24.90
N GLU A 329 18.84 17.52 -23.94
CA GLU A 329 19.46 18.30 -22.86
C GLU A 329 20.32 17.41 -21.97
N LEU A 330 19.82 16.22 -21.60
CA LEU A 330 20.61 15.22 -20.86
C LEU A 330 21.86 14.82 -21.62
N ALA A 331 21.72 14.52 -22.93
CA ALA A 331 22.88 14.17 -23.77
C ALA A 331 23.90 15.33 -23.85
N ALA A 332 23.43 16.58 -23.94
CA ALA A 332 24.30 17.75 -23.97
C ALA A 332 25.05 17.95 -22.65
N GLN A 333 24.39 17.74 -21.50
CA GLN A 333 25.00 17.86 -20.17
C GLN A 333 26.17 16.88 -19.97
N PHE A 334 26.07 15.68 -20.54
CA PHE A 334 27.11 14.64 -20.46
C PHE A 334 28.03 14.61 -21.68
N GLY A 335 27.86 15.55 -22.62
CA GLY A 335 28.65 15.70 -23.86
C GLY A 335 28.23 14.77 -25.01
N SER A 336 27.50 13.67 -24.74
CA SER A 336 26.91 12.82 -25.78
C SER A 336 25.94 11.79 -25.18
N ALA A 337 25.01 11.28 -26.00
CA ALA A 337 24.18 10.13 -25.67
C ALA A 337 25.02 8.89 -25.29
N TYR A 338 26.15 8.68 -25.96
CA TYR A 338 27.05 7.57 -25.65
C TYR A 338 27.58 7.62 -24.21
N ASN A 339 27.99 8.80 -23.73
CA ASN A 339 28.50 8.95 -22.36
C ASN A 339 27.43 8.64 -21.33
N VAL A 340 26.19 9.08 -21.56
CA VAL A 340 25.05 8.76 -20.70
C VAL A 340 24.79 7.26 -20.68
N ASN A 341 24.79 6.62 -21.88
CA ASN A 341 24.58 5.19 -22.01
C ASN A 341 25.62 4.38 -21.19
N ILE A 342 26.91 4.72 -21.34
CA ILE A 342 27.98 4.04 -20.58
C ILE A 342 27.82 4.23 -19.09
N LYS A 343 27.53 5.47 -18.63
CA LYS A 343 27.30 5.74 -17.22
C LYS A 343 26.15 4.88 -16.68
N VAL A 344 24.98 4.94 -17.31
CA VAL A 344 23.78 4.24 -16.80
C VAL A 344 23.95 2.72 -16.86
N PHE A 345 24.57 2.21 -17.94
CA PHE A 345 24.87 0.78 -18.05
C PHE A 345 25.75 0.31 -16.89
N ASN A 346 26.83 1.03 -16.59
CA ASN A 346 27.71 0.69 -15.48
C ASN A 346 27.01 0.81 -14.13
N ASP A 347 26.25 1.89 -13.91
CA ASP A 347 25.51 2.11 -12.67
C ASP A 347 24.53 0.96 -12.38
N ILE A 348 23.80 0.47 -13.40
CA ILE A 348 22.87 -0.66 -13.25
C ILE A 348 23.63 -1.98 -13.14
N GLN A 349 24.71 -2.18 -13.91
CA GLN A 349 25.53 -3.38 -13.83
C GLN A 349 26.13 -3.56 -12.44
N HIS A 350 26.54 -2.48 -11.79
CA HIS A 350 27.14 -2.50 -10.45
C HIS A 350 26.13 -2.86 -9.36
N THR A 351 24.82 -2.80 -9.62
CA THR A 351 23.82 -3.29 -8.66
C THR A 351 23.80 -4.81 -8.57
N ILE A 352 24.26 -5.53 -9.62
CA ILE A 352 24.19 -6.98 -9.70
C ILE A 352 25.28 -7.61 -8.85
N THR A 353 24.90 -8.44 -7.89
CA THR A 353 25.85 -9.21 -7.08
C THR A 353 25.43 -10.65 -6.87
N GLY A 354 26.40 -11.56 -6.95
CA GLY A 354 26.29 -12.94 -6.49
C GLY A 354 26.70 -13.13 -5.03
N TRP A 355 27.10 -12.05 -4.34
CA TRP A 355 27.64 -12.09 -2.99
C TRP A 355 26.96 -11.05 -2.07
N PRO A 356 25.67 -11.21 -1.75
CA PRO A 356 24.91 -10.19 -0.99
C PRO A 356 25.49 -9.91 0.41
N GLY A 357 26.25 -10.84 0.97
CA GLY A 357 27.01 -10.65 2.21
C GLY A 357 28.45 -10.19 2.02
N GLY A 358 28.90 -9.95 0.78
CA GLY A 358 30.26 -9.59 0.45
C GLY A 358 31.16 -10.80 0.13
N LYS A 359 31.98 -10.65 -0.91
CA LYS A 359 32.96 -11.66 -1.31
C LYS A 359 34.28 -11.41 -0.57
N PRO A 360 34.89 -12.42 0.08
CA PRO A 360 36.17 -12.25 0.75
C PRO A 360 37.25 -11.71 -0.20
N ASP A 361 37.99 -10.74 0.29
CA ASP A 361 39.17 -10.15 -0.40
C ASP A 361 38.89 -9.59 -1.82
N ALA A 362 37.63 -9.30 -2.14
CA ALA A 362 37.26 -8.68 -3.40
C ALA A 362 37.41 -7.16 -3.37
N ASP A 363 37.65 -6.56 -4.54
CA ASP A 363 37.44 -5.14 -4.75
C ASP A 363 35.93 -4.87 -4.83
N ASP A 364 35.41 -4.11 -3.87
CA ASP A 364 34.00 -3.80 -3.71
C ASP A 364 33.69 -2.29 -3.87
N THR A 365 34.65 -1.51 -4.42
CA THR A 365 34.55 -0.06 -4.55
C THR A 365 33.24 0.39 -5.22
N ASP A 366 32.83 -0.30 -6.29
CA ASP A 366 31.62 0.01 -7.07
C ASP A 366 30.53 -1.06 -6.90
N ARG A 367 30.48 -1.76 -5.77
CA ARG A 367 29.56 -2.87 -5.52
C ARG A 367 28.61 -2.58 -4.35
N PRO A 368 27.40 -3.16 -4.33
CA PRO A 368 26.47 -3.01 -3.20
C PRO A 368 26.98 -3.71 -1.94
N GLU A 369 27.73 -4.79 -2.09
CA GLU A 369 28.33 -5.52 -0.97
C GLU A 369 29.63 -4.89 -0.48
N ARG A 370 29.94 -5.11 0.81
CA ARG A 370 31.24 -4.83 1.41
C ARG A 370 31.95 -6.14 1.70
N ALA A 371 33.22 -6.29 1.24
CA ALA A 371 34.02 -7.50 1.44
C ALA A 371 34.27 -7.80 2.93
N LYS A 372 34.42 -6.76 3.74
CA LYS A 372 34.69 -6.88 5.19
C LYS A 372 33.56 -6.30 6.03
N PRO A 373 33.36 -6.84 7.25
CA PRO A 373 33.92 -8.10 7.77
C PRO A 373 33.37 -9.33 7.09
N TYR A 374 34.11 -10.43 7.12
CA TYR A 374 33.66 -11.72 6.59
C TYR A 374 34.01 -12.84 7.59
N PRO A 375 33.10 -13.79 7.94
CA PRO A 375 31.68 -13.78 7.58
C PRO A 375 30.91 -12.67 8.31
N LYS A 376 29.78 -12.26 7.74
CA LYS A 376 28.88 -11.29 8.38
C LYS A 376 27.87 -11.95 9.30
N ARG A 377 27.46 -11.22 10.32
CA ARG A 377 26.22 -11.49 11.07
C ARG A 377 25.09 -10.73 10.38
N VAL A 378 24.03 -11.44 10.08
CA VAL A 378 22.90 -10.92 9.30
C VAL A 378 21.60 -11.18 10.07
N ILE A 379 20.73 -10.19 10.20
CA ILE A 379 19.36 -10.38 10.66
C ILE A 379 18.41 -10.12 9.50
N VAL A 380 17.48 -11.05 9.27
CA VAL A 380 16.35 -10.89 8.37
C VAL A 380 15.10 -10.78 9.24
N PHE A 381 14.50 -9.60 9.29
CA PHE A 381 13.21 -9.39 9.93
C PHE A 381 12.09 -9.77 8.96
N SER A 382 11.14 -10.54 9.43
CA SER A 382 9.99 -11.05 8.67
C SER A 382 8.72 -10.67 9.42
N PRO A 383 7.90 -9.73 8.91
CA PRO A 383 6.65 -9.31 9.55
C PRO A 383 5.74 -10.49 9.91
N HIS A 384 5.53 -11.41 8.97
CA HIS A 384 4.83 -12.68 9.20
C HIS A 384 5.77 -13.87 8.94
N PRO A 385 5.44 -15.06 9.47
CA PRO A 385 6.22 -16.27 9.19
C PRO A 385 6.04 -16.77 7.75
N ASP A 386 6.68 -16.14 6.77
CA ASP A 386 6.81 -16.50 5.34
C ASP A 386 7.37 -15.33 4.50
N ASP A 387 7.28 -14.08 4.98
CA ASP A 387 7.71 -12.90 4.22
C ASP A 387 9.20 -12.95 3.86
N ASP A 388 10.05 -13.53 4.71
CA ASP A 388 11.48 -13.76 4.46
C ASP A 388 11.71 -14.61 3.21
N VAL A 389 11.00 -15.71 3.07
CA VAL A 389 11.17 -16.63 1.93
C VAL A 389 10.46 -16.15 0.67
N ILE A 390 9.29 -15.50 0.79
CA ILE A 390 8.54 -14.91 -0.32
C ILE A 390 9.35 -13.77 -0.95
N SER A 391 9.92 -12.91 -0.12
CA SER A 391 10.60 -11.70 -0.55
C SER A 391 12.03 -11.95 -0.98
N MET A 392 12.81 -12.67 -0.18
CA MET A 392 14.25 -12.80 -0.37
C MET A 392 14.82 -14.22 -0.15
N GLY A 393 13.99 -15.25 -0.34
CA GLY A 393 14.39 -16.65 -0.08
C GLY A 393 15.61 -17.12 -0.87
N GLY A 394 15.83 -16.61 -2.07
CA GLY A 394 17.03 -16.88 -2.86
C GLY A 394 18.29 -16.24 -2.26
N THR A 395 18.19 -14.98 -1.86
CA THR A 395 19.26 -14.23 -1.20
C THR A 395 19.57 -14.81 0.17
N LEU A 396 18.54 -15.14 0.95
CA LEU A 396 18.67 -15.75 2.27
C LEU A 396 19.45 -17.08 2.19
N LYS A 397 19.04 -17.97 1.27
CA LYS A 397 19.74 -19.23 1.00
C LYS A 397 21.21 -19.00 0.63
N ARG A 398 21.47 -18.00 -0.22
CA ARG A 398 22.83 -17.67 -0.65
C ARG A 398 23.71 -17.17 0.49
N LEU A 399 23.18 -16.34 1.37
CA LEU A 399 23.86 -15.89 2.59
C LEU A 399 24.28 -17.08 3.47
N VAL A 400 23.37 -18.05 3.66
CA VAL A 400 23.66 -19.28 4.42
C VAL A 400 24.75 -20.12 3.73
N ASP A 401 24.64 -20.33 2.42
CA ASP A 401 25.62 -21.12 1.63
C ASP A 401 27.01 -20.49 1.65
N GLN A 402 27.07 -19.18 1.67
CA GLN A 402 28.29 -18.38 1.79
C GLN A 402 28.82 -18.27 3.21
N LYS A 403 28.24 -19.03 4.16
CA LYS A 403 28.71 -19.17 5.54
C LYS A 403 28.61 -17.93 6.42
N HIS A 404 27.70 -17.02 6.07
CA HIS A 404 27.34 -15.93 6.97
C HIS A 404 26.56 -16.48 8.17
N ASP A 405 26.64 -15.78 9.30
CA ASP A 405 25.84 -16.11 10.50
C ASP A 405 24.49 -15.42 10.37
N VAL A 406 23.50 -16.18 9.87
CA VAL A 406 22.20 -15.66 9.48
C VAL A 406 21.18 -15.95 10.56
N HIS A 407 20.53 -14.89 11.04
CA HIS A 407 19.40 -14.91 11.96
C HIS A 407 18.12 -14.53 11.21
N VAL A 408 17.01 -15.23 11.47
CA VAL A 408 15.69 -14.89 10.97
C VAL A 408 14.79 -14.56 12.16
N ALA A 409 14.17 -13.39 12.13
CA ALA A 409 13.34 -12.86 13.20
C ALA A 409 11.90 -12.63 12.70
N TYR A 410 11.01 -13.52 13.10
CA TYR A 410 9.57 -13.39 12.84
C TYR A 410 8.95 -12.46 13.85
N GLU A 411 8.42 -11.33 13.37
CA GLU A 411 7.97 -10.23 14.22
C GLU A 411 6.59 -10.50 14.82
N THR A 412 5.69 -11.16 14.07
CA THR A 412 4.35 -11.53 14.55
C THR A 412 4.13 -13.04 14.46
N SER A 413 3.12 -13.53 15.17
CA SER A 413 2.76 -14.95 15.12
C SER A 413 2.05 -15.35 13.81
N GLY A 414 1.42 -14.40 13.10
CA GLY A 414 0.63 -14.67 11.90
C GLY A 414 -0.62 -15.54 12.16
N ASN A 415 -1.06 -15.68 13.41
CA ASN A 415 -2.14 -16.58 13.81
C ASN A 415 -3.47 -16.32 13.09
N ILE A 416 -3.77 -15.06 12.78
CA ILE A 416 -5.04 -14.63 12.14
C ILE A 416 -5.20 -15.25 10.74
N ALA A 417 -4.10 -15.54 10.06
CA ALA A 417 -4.10 -16.05 8.69
C ALA A 417 -4.20 -17.58 8.56
N VAL A 418 -4.36 -18.31 9.66
CA VAL A 418 -4.54 -19.77 9.64
C VAL A 418 -6.01 -20.13 9.56
N GLY A 419 -6.40 -20.91 8.54
CA GLY A 419 -7.76 -21.39 8.34
C GLY A 419 -8.26 -22.29 9.49
N ASP A 420 -9.57 -22.28 9.73
CA ASP A 420 -10.19 -23.12 10.76
C ASP A 420 -10.13 -24.61 10.35
N GLU A 421 -10.20 -24.91 9.05
CA GLU A 421 -10.06 -26.27 8.52
C GLU A 421 -8.63 -26.80 8.73
N ASP A 422 -7.62 -25.96 8.55
CA ASP A 422 -6.23 -26.34 8.87
C ASP A 422 -6.09 -26.70 10.35
N MET A 423 -6.63 -25.85 11.21
CA MET A 423 -6.59 -26.13 12.65
C MET A 423 -7.32 -27.42 13.00
N PHE A 424 -8.48 -27.67 12.42
CA PHE A 424 -9.24 -28.91 12.62
C PHE A 424 -8.45 -30.14 12.18
N ARG A 425 -7.78 -30.06 11.01
CA ARG A 425 -6.90 -31.11 10.49
C ARG A 425 -5.76 -31.43 11.49
N TYR A 426 -5.11 -30.42 12.04
CA TYR A 426 -4.05 -30.61 13.03
C TYR A 426 -4.57 -31.23 14.34
N ILE A 427 -5.74 -30.84 14.80
CA ILE A 427 -6.36 -31.45 16.00
C ILE A 427 -6.63 -32.95 15.75
N LEU A 428 -7.15 -33.32 14.59
CA LEU A 428 -7.37 -34.73 14.25
C LEU A 428 -6.06 -35.54 14.24
N VAL A 429 -4.98 -34.99 13.70
CA VAL A 429 -3.65 -35.62 13.70
C VAL A 429 -3.13 -35.80 15.14
N MET A 430 -3.25 -34.74 15.96
CA MET A 430 -2.83 -34.76 17.36
C MET A 430 -3.62 -35.80 18.17
N ASP A 431 -4.93 -35.96 17.93
CA ASP A 431 -5.77 -36.96 18.57
C ASP A 431 -5.32 -38.38 18.22
N GLN A 432 -4.87 -38.65 16.99
CA GLN A 432 -4.32 -39.95 16.60
C GLN A 432 -2.97 -40.20 17.25
N ILE A 433 -2.04 -39.25 17.17
CA ILE A 433 -0.71 -39.35 17.78
C ILE A 433 -0.83 -39.61 19.27
N LYS A 434 -1.68 -38.85 19.96
CA LYS A 434 -1.96 -39.02 21.38
C LYS A 434 -2.37 -40.45 21.72
N LYS A 435 -3.30 -41.01 20.95
CA LYS A 435 -3.82 -42.37 21.13
C LYS A 435 -2.72 -43.42 20.90
N GLU A 436 -1.94 -43.25 19.82
CA GLU A 436 -0.87 -44.21 19.47
C GLU A 436 0.30 -44.23 20.45
N PHE A 437 0.67 -43.03 20.96
CA PHE A 437 1.82 -42.91 21.90
C PHE A 437 1.44 -42.94 23.38
N GLY A 438 0.16 -43.15 23.70
CA GLY A 438 -0.28 -43.23 25.11
C GLY A 438 -0.17 -41.89 25.85
N LEU A 439 -0.24 -40.77 25.12
CA LEU A 439 -0.17 -39.41 25.68
C LEU A 439 -1.57 -38.86 26.04
N ASP A 440 -2.51 -39.77 26.32
CA ASP A 440 -3.89 -39.45 26.64
C ASP A 440 -4.02 -38.85 28.03
N THR A 441 -4.28 -37.56 28.13
CA THR A 441 -4.53 -36.85 29.37
C THR A 441 -5.92 -36.22 29.37
N GLU A 442 -6.56 -36.19 30.56
CA GLU A 442 -7.88 -35.59 30.74
C GLU A 442 -7.89 -34.11 30.28
N LEU A 443 -6.83 -33.37 30.64
CA LEU A 443 -6.67 -31.96 30.25
C LEU A 443 -6.62 -31.79 28.73
N TYR A 444 -5.85 -32.63 28.02
CA TYR A 444 -5.81 -32.54 26.55
C TYR A 444 -7.17 -32.83 25.93
N ASN A 445 -7.86 -33.89 26.40
CA ASN A 445 -9.18 -34.26 25.91
C ASN A 445 -10.18 -33.13 26.08
N GLN A 446 -10.21 -32.52 27.26
CA GLN A 446 -11.07 -31.37 27.54
C GLN A 446 -10.79 -30.22 26.59
N LYS A 447 -9.53 -29.83 26.44
CA LYS A 447 -9.13 -28.70 25.57
C LYS A 447 -9.41 -28.98 24.09
N SER A 448 -9.13 -30.18 23.61
CA SER A 448 -9.44 -30.59 22.23
C SER A 448 -10.94 -30.49 21.94
N GLU A 449 -11.79 -30.98 22.86
CA GLU A 449 -13.23 -30.89 22.72
C GLU A 449 -13.78 -29.46 22.84
N GLU A 450 -13.22 -28.62 23.71
CA GLU A 450 -13.55 -27.20 23.81
C GLU A 450 -13.30 -26.48 22.48
N ILE A 451 -12.13 -26.70 21.86
CA ILE A 451 -11.75 -26.07 20.59
C ILE A 451 -12.62 -26.60 19.44
N LYS A 452 -12.88 -27.91 19.36
CA LYS A 452 -13.77 -28.47 18.34
C LYS A 452 -15.18 -27.89 18.42
N LYS A 453 -15.74 -27.76 19.63
CA LYS A 453 -17.04 -27.14 19.86
C LYS A 453 -17.04 -25.67 19.46
N PHE A 454 -15.96 -24.94 19.80
CA PHE A 454 -15.81 -23.55 19.40
C PHE A 454 -15.79 -23.42 17.87
N LEU A 455 -14.96 -24.20 17.18
CA LEU A 455 -14.87 -24.19 15.71
C LEU A 455 -16.20 -24.55 15.04
N ALA A 456 -16.95 -25.50 15.59
CA ALA A 456 -18.26 -25.91 15.06
C ALA A 456 -19.36 -24.86 15.26
N ALA A 457 -19.23 -24.01 16.25
CA ALA A 457 -20.21 -22.96 16.58
C ALA A 457 -19.80 -21.57 16.05
N LYS A 458 -18.57 -21.45 15.53
CA LYS A 458 -17.99 -20.19 15.08
C LYS A 458 -18.68 -19.66 13.83
N HIS A 459 -19.05 -18.39 13.84
CA HIS A 459 -19.55 -17.67 12.68
C HIS A 459 -18.44 -16.84 12.03
N PRO A 460 -18.58 -16.48 10.75
CA PRO A 460 -17.66 -15.53 10.12
C PRO A 460 -17.55 -14.26 10.96
N GLY A 461 -16.31 -13.93 11.36
CA GLY A 461 -15.98 -12.76 12.17
C GLY A 461 -15.85 -12.99 13.68
N ASP A 462 -16.20 -14.15 14.18
CA ASP A 462 -15.96 -14.47 15.58
C ASP A 462 -14.45 -14.48 15.90
N VAL A 463 -14.09 -13.82 16.98
CA VAL A 463 -12.71 -13.77 17.48
C VAL A 463 -12.29 -15.14 18.02
N ASP A 464 -11.18 -15.66 17.54
CA ASP A 464 -10.63 -16.92 18.01
C ASP A 464 -10.34 -16.90 19.52
N SER A 465 -10.65 -18.01 20.21
CA SER A 465 -10.27 -18.16 21.62
C SER A 465 -8.74 -18.10 21.81
N LEU A 466 -8.28 -17.78 23.01
CA LEU A 466 -6.83 -17.72 23.32
C LEU A 466 -6.10 -19.03 22.96
N ASP A 467 -6.69 -20.18 23.31
CA ASP A 467 -6.12 -21.49 23.01
C ASP A 467 -6.03 -21.71 21.49
N LEU A 468 -7.08 -21.36 20.75
CA LEU A 468 -7.11 -21.51 19.29
C LEU A 468 -6.06 -20.62 18.61
N ARG A 469 -5.94 -19.35 19.02
CA ARG A 469 -4.91 -18.43 18.50
C ARG A 469 -3.50 -18.93 18.79
N MET A 470 -3.26 -19.40 20.01
CA MET A 470 -1.99 -19.99 20.39
C MET A 470 -1.64 -21.17 19.47
N LEU A 471 -2.57 -22.08 19.22
CA LEU A 471 -2.35 -23.24 18.34
C LEU A 471 -2.13 -22.84 16.90
N LYS A 472 -2.92 -21.90 16.35
CA LYS A 472 -2.71 -21.34 15.01
C LYS A 472 -1.31 -20.71 14.89
N GLY A 473 -0.87 -19.92 15.87
CA GLY A 473 0.48 -19.38 15.91
C GLY A 473 1.56 -20.47 15.99
N ARG A 474 1.30 -21.61 16.67
CA ARG A 474 2.23 -22.74 16.70
C ARG A 474 2.36 -23.43 15.35
N ILE A 475 1.30 -23.51 14.56
CA ILE A 475 1.34 -24.02 13.18
C ILE A 475 2.30 -23.16 12.36
N ARG A 476 2.07 -21.84 12.30
CA ARG A 476 2.93 -20.88 11.57
C ARG A 476 4.39 -20.98 12.00
N ARG A 477 4.62 -21.09 13.31
CA ARG A 477 5.97 -21.24 13.89
C ARG A 477 6.65 -22.55 13.47
N ALA A 478 5.89 -23.64 13.37
CA ALA A 478 6.43 -24.93 12.91
C ALA A 478 6.79 -24.90 11.42
N GLU A 479 5.95 -24.26 10.61
CA GLU A 479 6.20 -24.04 9.19
C GLU A 479 7.46 -23.19 8.96
N ALA A 480 7.59 -22.07 9.66
CA ALA A 480 8.75 -21.18 9.63
C ALA A 480 10.05 -21.90 10.02
N LYS A 481 10.04 -22.66 11.12
CA LYS A 481 11.18 -23.49 11.52
C LYS A 481 11.55 -24.54 10.47
N THR A 482 10.54 -25.14 9.83
CA THR A 482 10.77 -26.13 8.76
C THR A 482 11.41 -25.47 7.54
N ALA A 483 10.96 -24.27 7.15
CA ALA A 483 11.55 -23.48 6.06
C ALA A 483 13.00 -23.08 6.38
N CYS A 484 13.25 -22.54 7.57
CA CYS A 484 14.60 -22.19 8.03
C CYS A 484 15.56 -23.41 8.06
N ASN A 485 15.11 -24.53 8.59
CA ASN A 485 15.90 -25.77 8.61
C ASN A 485 16.21 -26.26 7.19
N TRP A 486 15.22 -26.20 6.28
CA TRP A 486 15.41 -26.55 4.86
C TRP A 486 16.45 -25.66 4.18
N MET A 487 16.51 -24.37 4.54
CA MET A 487 17.52 -23.44 4.04
C MET A 487 18.90 -23.62 4.70
N GLY A 488 18.98 -24.29 5.85
CA GLY A 488 20.21 -24.49 6.61
C GLY A 488 20.51 -23.37 7.61
N VAL A 489 19.51 -22.58 8.00
CA VAL A 489 19.60 -21.64 9.12
C VAL A 489 19.69 -22.44 10.41
N LYS A 490 20.60 -22.07 11.31
CA LYS A 490 20.77 -22.76 12.61
C LYS A 490 19.51 -22.59 13.46
N PRO A 491 19.05 -23.63 14.16
CA PRO A 491 17.84 -23.55 15.00
C PRO A 491 17.88 -22.44 16.06
N GLU A 492 19.05 -22.18 16.64
CA GLU A 492 19.28 -21.11 17.63
C GLU A 492 19.18 -19.69 17.05
N ASN A 493 19.29 -19.57 15.73
CA ASN A 493 19.19 -18.30 15.01
C ASN A 493 17.77 -18.01 14.48
N VAL A 494 16.79 -18.83 14.84
CA VAL A 494 15.38 -18.63 14.46
C VAL A 494 14.62 -18.03 15.62
N HIS A 495 14.27 -16.77 15.51
CA HIS A 495 13.64 -15.97 16.56
C HIS A 495 12.16 -15.75 16.29
N HIS A 496 11.32 -15.81 17.32
CA HIS A 496 9.90 -15.46 17.26
C HIS A 496 9.66 -14.38 18.30
N LEU A 497 9.40 -13.17 17.84
CA LEU A 497 9.32 -11.98 18.69
C LEU A 497 7.93 -11.78 19.30
N ASP A 498 6.88 -12.24 18.62
CA ASP A 498 5.47 -12.12 19.04
C ASP A 498 5.17 -10.70 19.54
N LEU A 499 5.40 -9.70 18.67
CA LEU A 499 5.28 -8.29 19.04
C LEU A 499 3.88 -7.95 19.58
N PRO A 500 3.79 -7.31 20.75
CA PRO A 500 2.53 -7.03 21.45
C PRO A 500 1.48 -6.29 20.64
N PHE A 501 1.88 -5.39 19.72
CA PHE A 501 0.95 -4.66 18.89
C PHE A 501 0.06 -5.57 18.02
N TYR A 502 0.58 -6.75 17.64
CA TYR A 502 -0.16 -7.74 16.85
C TYR A 502 -0.94 -8.72 17.73
N GLU A 503 -0.41 -9.06 18.88
CA GLU A 503 -0.94 -10.10 19.78
C GLU A 503 -2.07 -9.56 20.70
N THR A 504 -2.92 -8.67 20.16
CA THR A 504 -4.01 -8.02 20.92
C THR A 504 -5.13 -8.95 21.30
N GLY A 505 -5.22 -10.08 20.62
CA GLY A 505 -6.33 -11.00 20.81
C GLY A 505 -7.59 -10.66 20.01
N THR A 506 -7.55 -9.65 19.19
CA THR A 506 -8.64 -9.26 18.28
C THR A 506 -8.09 -9.18 16.85
N ILE A 507 -8.95 -9.02 15.86
CA ILE A 507 -8.54 -8.74 14.48
C ILE A 507 -7.88 -7.35 14.40
N LYS A 508 -8.33 -6.42 15.26
CA LYS A 508 -7.78 -5.08 15.34
C LYS A 508 -6.42 -5.09 16.05
N LYS A 509 -5.40 -4.66 15.34
CA LYS A 509 -4.03 -4.52 15.85
C LYS A 509 -3.91 -3.27 16.72
N GLY A 510 -2.99 -3.31 17.68
CA GLY A 510 -2.65 -2.15 18.50
C GLY A 510 -1.69 -1.19 17.78
N ASP A 511 -1.44 -0.06 18.43
CA ASP A 511 -0.39 0.86 18.01
C ASP A 511 0.99 0.35 18.46
N LEU A 512 2.04 0.76 17.74
CA LEU A 512 3.42 0.48 18.12
C LEU A 512 3.72 1.03 19.52
N SER A 513 4.26 0.18 20.39
CA SER A 513 4.58 0.53 21.78
C SER A 513 6.09 0.43 22.06
N GLU A 514 6.54 1.06 23.15
CA GLU A 514 7.93 0.95 23.63
C GLU A 514 8.35 -0.51 23.92
N ARG A 515 7.38 -1.36 24.27
CA ARG A 515 7.62 -2.78 24.51
C ARG A 515 7.98 -3.51 23.23
N ASP A 516 7.31 -3.18 22.11
CA ASP A 516 7.62 -3.75 20.80
C ASP A 516 9.04 -3.36 20.37
N VAL A 517 9.36 -2.07 20.45
CA VAL A 517 10.69 -1.53 20.10
C VAL A 517 11.78 -2.16 20.96
N LYS A 518 11.53 -2.32 22.28
CA LYS A 518 12.49 -2.95 23.18
C LYS A 518 12.81 -4.39 22.81
N ILE A 519 11.82 -5.21 22.45
CA ILE A 519 12.03 -6.60 22.02
C ILE A 519 12.97 -6.65 20.80
N VAL A 520 12.71 -5.81 19.81
CA VAL A 520 13.53 -5.70 18.59
C VAL A 520 14.95 -5.21 18.93
N LYS A 521 15.07 -4.18 19.75
CA LYS A 521 16.35 -3.60 20.21
C LYS A 521 17.21 -4.61 20.95
N ASP A 522 16.60 -5.41 21.82
CA ASP A 522 17.28 -6.46 22.58
C ASP A 522 17.88 -7.53 21.64
N LEU A 523 17.14 -7.94 20.60
CA LEU A 523 17.66 -8.88 19.59
C LEU A 523 18.81 -8.25 18.80
N ILE A 524 18.65 -7.05 18.25
CA ILE A 524 19.69 -6.37 17.47
C ILE A 524 20.95 -6.21 18.32
N SER A 525 20.81 -5.82 19.60
CA SER A 525 21.93 -5.66 20.53
C SER A 525 22.65 -6.97 20.82
N SER A 526 21.92 -8.08 20.89
CA SER A 526 22.50 -9.41 21.16
C SER A 526 23.32 -9.95 19.99
N VAL A 527 22.84 -9.74 18.76
CA VAL A 527 23.48 -10.20 17.52
C VAL A 527 24.59 -9.26 17.06
N LYS A 528 24.39 -7.94 17.21
CA LYS A 528 25.24 -6.88 16.63
C LYS A 528 25.49 -7.12 15.14
N PRO A 529 24.45 -7.06 14.30
CA PRO A 529 24.53 -7.43 12.90
C PRO A 529 25.39 -6.44 12.09
N HIS A 530 25.97 -6.94 11.00
CA HIS A 530 26.61 -6.12 9.98
C HIS A 530 25.65 -5.76 8.84
N GLN A 531 24.57 -6.55 8.70
CA GLN A 531 23.48 -6.30 7.76
C GLN A 531 22.14 -6.65 8.42
N ILE A 532 21.17 -5.81 8.16
CA ILE A 532 19.77 -6.03 8.53
C ILE A 532 18.95 -5.98 7.24
N PHE A 533 18.01 -6.92 7.09
CA PHE A 533 17.01 -6.89 6.03
C PHE A 533 15.63 -6.69 6.65
N VAL A 534 14.85 -5.73 6.11
CA VAL A 534 13.52 -5.37 6.61
C VAL A 534 12.52 -5.26 5.46
N ALA A 535 11.24 -5.38 5.76
CA ALA A 535 10.18 -5.15 4.79
C ALA A 535 10.14 -3.67 4.36
N GLY A 536 10.20 -3.42 3.06
CA GLY A 536 10.08 -2.11 2.43
C GLY A 536 8.70 -1.87 1.82
N ASP A 537 7.68 -2.62 2.23
CA ASP A 537 6.30 -2.45 1.80
C ASP A 537 5.66 -1.25 2.51
N LEU A 538 6.12 -0.05 2.19
CA LEU A 538 5.76 1.21 2.85
C LEU A 538 4.27 1.57 2.65
N ALA A 539 3.64 0.99 1.64
CA ALA A 539 2.22 1.14 1.30
C ALA A 539 1.37 -0.09 1.69
N ASP A 540 1.80 -0.89 2.66
CA ASP A 540 1.08 -2.09 3.11
C ASP A 540 -0.38 -1.77 3.50
N PRO A 541 -1.38 -2.31 2.79
CA PRO A 541 -2.79 -2.02 3.06
C PRO A 541 -3.27 -2.56 4.43
N HIS A 542 -2.59 -3.55 4.99
CA HIS A 542 -2.89 -4.13 6.30
C HIS A 542 -2.16 -3.43 7.44
N GLY A 543 -1.18 -2.59 7.14
CA GLY A 543 -0.40 -1.83 8.09
C GLY A 543 0.59 -2.63 8.94
N THR A 544 0.60 -3.99 8.86
CA THR A 544 1.48 -4.83 9.68
C THR A 544 2.93 -4.67 9.30
N HIS A 545 3.26 -4.77 8.01
CA HIS A 545 4.63 -4.63 7.52
C HIS A 545 5.21 -3.27 7.89
N ARG A 546 4.41 -2.22 7.75
CA ARG A 546 4.83 -0.86 8.12
C ARG A 546 5.11 -0.72 9.61
N VAL A 547 4.22 -1.24 10.49
CA VAL A 547 4.43 -1.18 11.95
C VAL A 547 5.64 -2.01 12.37
N CYS A 548 5.87 -3.18 11.76
CA CYS A 548 7.06 -3.99 11.98
C CYS A 548 8.34 -3.23 11.57
N THR A 549 8.34 -2.64 10.38
CA THR A 549 9.47 -1.80 9.92
C THR A 549 9.68 -0.60 10.85
N ASP A 550 8.62 0.07 11.29
CA ASP A 550 8.72 1.18 12.27
C ASP A 550 9.35 0.71 13.59
N ALA A 551 9.04 -0.50 14.07
CA ALA A 551 9.66 -1.06 15.28
C ALA A 551 11.17 -1.26 15.11
N VAL A 552 11.59 -1.80 13.96
CA VAL A 552 13.02 -2.00 13.64
C VAL A 552 13.75 -0.66 13.52
N LEU A 553 13.19 0.31 12.78
CA LEU A 553 13.81 1.62 12.61
C LEU A 553 13.90 2.40 13.93
N ALA A 554 12.86 2.34 14.77
CA ALA A 554 12.89 2.95 16.10
C ALA A 554 13.95 2.30 17.00
N ALA A 555 14.09 0.97 16.96
CA ALA A 555 15.14 0.27 17.71
C ALA A 555 16.56 0.66 17.23
N ILE A 556 16.75 0.84 15.92
CA ILE A 556 18.01 1.33 15.34
C ILE A 556 18.32 2.75 15.79
N ASP A 557 17.34 3.65 15.72
CA ASP A 557 17.49 5.04 16.17
C ASP A 557 17.87 5.09 17.65
N GLU A 558 17.19 4.33 18.53
CA GLU A 558 17.52 4.25 19.94
C GLU A 558 18.93 3.70 20.21
N LEU A 559 19.38 2.69 19.44
CA LEU A 559 20.73 2.17 19.54
C LEU A 559 21.80 3.21 19.16
N LEU A 560 21.51 4.00 18.13
CA LEU A 560 22.40 5.09 17.71
C LEU A 560 22.42 6.21 18.75
N ASP A 561 21.29 6.56 19.34
CA ASP A 561 21.18 7.55 20.42
C ASP A 561 21.89 7.07 21.70
N ASP A 562 21.86 5.76 21.98
CA ASP A 562 22.61 5.12 23.10
C ASP A 562 24.13 5.01 22.83
N GLY A 563 24.61 5.45 21.67
CA GLY A 563 26.03 5.47 21.31
C GLY A 563 26.58 4.13 20.84
N ALA A 564 25.77 3.24 20.28
CA ALA A 564 26.20 1.97 19.69
C ALA A 564 26.98 2.21 18.39
N GLU A 565 28.29 2.48 18.49
CA GLU A 565 29.15 2.80 17.33
C GLU A 565 29.13 1.74 16.23
N TRP A 566 29.01 0.45 16.60
CA TRP A 566 28.91 -0.66 15.62
C TRP A 566 27.66 -0.57 14.75
N MET A 567 26.59 0.11 15.21
CA MET A 567 25.37 0.28 14.43
C MET A 567 25.57 1.24 13.25
N LYS A 568 26.52 2.17 13.33
CA LYS A 568 26.87 3.08 12.23
C LYS A 568 27.44 2.37 11.02
N GLU A 569 28.05 1.19 11.23
CA GLU A 569 28.62 0.35 10.17
C GLU A 569 27.62 -0.70 9.63
N CYS A 570 26.47 -0.88 10.30
CA CYS A 570 25.43 -1.81 9.89
C CYS A 570 24.68 -1.27 8.67
N ARG A 571 24.56 -2.09 7.63
CA ARG A 571 23.78 -1.76 6.44
C ARG A 571 22.36 -2.30 6.56
N ILE A 572 21.39 -1.49 6.19
CA ILE A 572 19.98 -1.84 6.31
C ILE A 572 19.40 -1.91 4.89
N TRP A 573 18.96 -3.09 4.50
CA TRP A 573 18.39 -3.39 3.20
C TRP A 573 16.89 -3.56 3.29
N MET A 574 16.14 -2.84 2.47
CA MET A 574 14.70 -3.01 2.34
C MET A 574 14.40 -3.95 1.17
N TYR A 575 13.61 -4.98 1.43
CA TYR A 575 13.03 -5.84 0.41
C TYR A 575 11.54 -5.51 0.22
N ARG A 576 10.95 -5.85 -0.92
CA ARG A 576 9.50 -5.81 -1.11
C ARG A 576 8.91 -7.22 -1.07
N GLY A 577 7.66 -7.33 -0.59
CA GLY A 577 6.91 -8.59 -0.49
C GLY A 577 6.34 -9.06 -1.83
N ALA A 578 5.30 -9.90 -1.78
CA ALA A 578 4.69 -10.49 -2.98
C ALA A 578 3.94 -9.48 -3.88
N TRP A 579 3.70 -8.26 -3.39
CA TRP A 579 2.81 -7.30 -4.03
C TRP A 579 3.45 -6.43 -5.12
N ALA A 580 4.69 -6.05 -4.93
CA ALA A 580 5.40 -5.14 -5.82
C ALA A 580 6.91 -5.40 -5.80
N GLU A 581 7.63 -4.88 -6.78
CA GLU A 581 9.09 -4.81 -6.80
C GLU A 581 9.53 -3.35 -6.83
N TRP A 582 10.79 -3.10 -6.50
CA TRP A 582 11.40 -1.79 -6.62
C TRP A 582 11.54 -1.38 -8.08
N GLU A 583 11.27 -0.11 -8.36
CA GLU A 583 11.55 0.46 -9.68
C GLU A 583 13.06 0.45 -9.95
N ILE A 584 13.44 0.30 -11.22
CA ILE A 584 14.86 0.09 -11.63
C ILE A 584 15.81 1.21 -11.18
N ASP A 585 15.30 2.43 -11.07
CA ASP A 585 16.06 3.60 -10.61
C ASP A 585 16.33 3.60 -9.11
N HIS A 586 15.55 2.86 -8.33
CA HIS A 586 15.74 2.69 -6.89
C HIS A 586 16.63 1.49 -6.53
N ILE A 587 16.67 0.46 -7.37
CA ILE A 587 17.41 -0.76 -7.06
C ILE A 587 18.89 -0.46 -6.85
N GLU A 588 19.41 -0.81 -5.65
CA GLU A 588 20.81 -0.65 -5.29
C GLU A 588 21.55 -1.97 -5.16
N MET A 589 20.83 -3.07 -4.89
CA MET A 589 21.36 -4.42 -4.94
C MET A 589 20.37 -5.36 -5.65
N ALA A 590 20.86 -6.13 -6.61
CA ALA A 590 20.10 -7.13 -7.34
C ALA A 590 20.83 -8.47 -7.31
N VAL A 591 20.17 -9.49 -6.77
CA VAL A 591 20.74 -10.82 -6.55
C VAL A 591 20.15 -11.81 -7.57
N PRO A 592 20.91 -12.24 -8.58
CA PRO A 592 20.41 -13.15 -9.61
C PRO A 592 20.27 -14.58 -9.08
N MET A 593 19.28 -15.28 -9.61
CA MET A 593 19.01 -16.70 -9.31
C MET A 593 19.08 -17.56 -10.57
N SER A 594 19.62 -18.77 -10.42
CA SER A 594 19.51 -19.82 -11.42
C SER A 594 18.12 -20.50 -11.37
N PRO A 595 17.74 -21.31 -12.40
CA PRO A 595 16.50 -22.10 -12.35
C PRO A 595 16.43 -23.02 -11.13
N GLU A 596 17.55 -23.57 -10.69
CA GLU A 596 17.63 -24.42 -9.49
C GLU A 596 17.38 -23.63 -8.21
N GLN A 597 17.98 -22.45 -8.09
CA GLN A 597 17.78 -21.56 -6.93
C GLN A 597 16.34 -21.06 -6.85
N LEU A 598 15.73 -20.72 -7.98
CA LEU A 598 14.33 -20.32 -8.04
C LEU A 598 13.40 -21.48 -7.62
N ARG A 599 13.67 -22.69 -8.08
CA ARG A 599 12.93 -23.90 -7.64
C ARG A 599 13.12 -24.15 -6.15
N PHE A 600 14.32 -23.97 -5.63
CA PHE A 600 14.59 -24.08 -4.21
C PHE A 600 13.78 -23.07 -3.39
N LYS A 601 13.76 -21.80 -3.81
CA LYS A 601 12.92 -20.75 -3.21
C LYS A 601 11.45 -21.16 -3.19
N ARG A 602 10.89 -21.60 -4.32
CA ARG A 602 9.51 -22.12 -4.41
C ARG A 602 9.25 -23.21 -3.38
N ASN A 603 10.11 -24.22 -3.33
CA ASN A 603 9.97 -25.34 -2.41
C ASN A 603 10.04 -24.90 -0.94
N THR A 604 10.77 -23.81 -0.66
CA THR A 604 10.83 -23.22 0.67
C THR A 604 9.52 -22.49 1.01
N ILE A 605 8.97 -21.70 0.09
CA ILE A 605 7.66 -21.05 0.27
C ILE A 605 6.57 -22.10 0.51
N LEU A 606 6.60 -23.22 -0.22
CA LEU A 606 5.65 -24.32 -0.06
C LEU A 606 5.73 -25.04 1.30
N LYS A 607 6.70 -24.73 2.19
CA LYS A 607 6.70 -25.22 3.57
C LYS A 607 5.67 -24.51 4.44
N HIS A 608 5.21 -23.34 4.05
CA HIS A 608 4.15 -22.58 4.71
C HIS A 608 2.77 -23.03 4.21
N GLN A 609 2.42 -24.29 4.50
CA GLN A 609 1.22 -24.95 3.98
C GLN A 609 -0.07 -24.23 4.33
N SER A 610 -0.18 -23.69 5.54
CA SER A 610 -1.37 -22.95 5.99
C SER A 610 -1.66 -21.68 5.18
N GLN A 611 -0.73 -21.26 4.31
CA GLN A 611 -0.86 -20.06 3.47
C GLN A 611 -1.12 -20.40 1.99
N MET A 612 -1.26 -21.69 1.64
CA MET A 612 -1.39 -22.09 0.23
C MET A 612 -2.82 -22.05 -0.29
N GLU A 613 -3.81 -22.21 0.59
CA GLU A 613 -5.21 -22.34 0.17
C GLU A 613 -6.03 -21.05 0.34
N ASN A 614 -5.63 -20.16 1.24
CA ASN A 614 -6.44 -19.00 1.67
C ASN A 614 -5.71 -17.66 1.59
N ALA A 615 -4.85 -17.46 0.61
CA ALA A 615 -4.19 -16.18 0.48
C ALA A 615 -5.21 -15.05 0.18
N PRO A 616 -5.45 -14.12 1.12
CA PRO A 616 -6.39 -13.03 0.90
C PRO A 616 -5.74 -11.98 -0.01
N PHE A 617 -5.92 -12.14 -1.33
CA PHE A 617 -5.37 -11.18 -2.28
C PHE A 617 -6.34 -10.05 -2.59
N LEU A 618 -5.77 -8.87 -2.82
CA LEU A 618 -6.48 -7.71 -3.35
C LEU A 618 -6.72 -7.94 -4.86
N GLY A 619 -7.97 -7.95 -5.28
CA GLY A 619 -8.36 -8.07 -6.69
C GLY A 619 -8.66 -9.50 -7.15
N ASP A 620 -8.79 -9.66 -8.48
CA ASP A 620 -9.13 -10.91 -9.16
C ASP A 620 -7.89 -11.78 -9.48
N ASP A 621 -6.76 -11.52 -8.81
CA ASP A 621 -5.54 -12.29 -8.98
C ASP A 621 -5.54 -13.49 -8.05
N ASP A 622 -5.90 -14.64 -8.58
CA ASP A 622 -6.00 -15.94 -7.89
C ASP A 622 -4.67 -16.73 -7.85
N ARG A 623 -3.57 -16.11 -8.32
CA ARG A 623 -2.24 -16.72 -8.20
C ARG A 623 -1.81 -16.87 -6.75
N LEU A 624 -1.23 -18.02 -6.41
CA LEU A 624 -0.65 -18.30 -5.10
C LEU A 624 0.60 -17.43 -4.83
N PHE A 625 0.98 -17.24 -3.57
CA PHE A 625 2.15 -16.43 -3.18
C PHE A 625 3.44 -16.81 -3.90
N TRP A 626 3.72 -18.12 -4.05
CA TRP A 626 4.90 -18.58 -4.74
C TRP A 626 4.90 -18.21 -6.24
N GLN A 627 3.72 -18.25 -6.89
CA GLN A 627 3.58 -17.87 -8.30
C GLN A 627 3.86 -16.38 -8.48
N ARG A 628 3.30 -15.54 -7.63
CA ARG A 628 3.56 -14.09 -7.65
C ARG A 628 5.02 -13.76 -7.39
N ALA A 629 5.64 -14.42 -6.39
CA ALA A 629 7.05 -14.23 -6.08
C ALA A 629 7.95 -14.61 -7.27
N GLU A 630 7.67 -15.73 -7.94
CA GLU A 630 8.41 -16.13 -9.15
C GLU A 630 8.20 -15.16 -10.30
N ASP A 631 6.95 -14.79 -10.61
CA ASP A 631 6.63 -13.88 -11.70
C ASP A 631 7.31 -12.52 -11.48
N ARG A 632 7.28 -12.01 -10.24
CA ARG A 632 7.97 -10.78 -9.87
C ARG A 632 9.48 -10.89 -10.10
N ASN A 633 10.11 -11.92 -9.58
CA ASN A 633 11.55 -12.10 -9.71
C ASN A 633 11.99 -12.35 -11.17
N ARG A 634 11.15 -13.04 -11.98
CA ARG A 634 11.38 -13.18 -13.42
C ARG A 634 11.23 -11.85 -14.15
N ALA A 635 10.21 -11.07 -13.81
CA ALA A 635 9.99 -9.74 -14.39
C ALA A 635 11.18 -8.80 -14.14
N THR A 636 11.75 -8.83 -12.93
CA THR A 636 12.97 -8.07 -12.61
C THR A 636 14.15 -8.53 -13.47
N ALA A 637 14.39 -9.82 -13.60
CA ALA A 637 15.47 -10.34 -14.47
C ALA A 637 15.24 -9.99 -15.94
N GLN A 638 14.00 -10.05 -16.42
CA GLN A 638 13.65 -9.68 -17.80
C GLN A 638 13.87 -8.18 -18.05
N LEU A 639 13.57 -7.33 -17.08
CA LEU A 639 13.85 -5.89 -17.16
C LEU A 639 15.35 -5.65 -17.34
N TYR A 640 16.19 -6.24 -16.50
CA TYR A 640 17.65 -6.15 -16.65
C TYR A 640 18.14 -6.65 -18.02
N SER A 641 17.60 -7.76 -18.50
CA SER A 641 17.92 -8.30 -19.84
C SER A 641 17.50 -7.34 -20.96
N SER A 642 16.32 -6.73 -20.87
CA SER A 642 15.84 -5.76 -21.89
C SER A 642 16.68 -4.49 -21.93
N LEU A 643 17.29 -4.11 -20.82
CA LEU A 643 18.24 -3.00 -20.74
C LEU A 643 19.62 -3.36 -21.31
N GLY A 644 19.87 -4.62 -21.66
CA GLY A 644 21.12 -5.10 -22.27
C GLY A 644 22.13 -5.68 -21.27
N LEU A 645 21.71 -5.92 -20.03
CA LEU A 645 22.52 -6.63 -19.04
C LEU A 645 22.42 -8.15 -19.27
N ALA A 646 23.16 -8.93 -18.47
CA ALA A 646 23.12 -10.39 -18.56
C ALA A 646 21.73 -10.96 -18.26
N SER A 647 21.31 -11.96 -19.02
CA SER A 647 20.05 -12.66 -18.80
C SER A 647 20.18 -13.65 -17.63
N TYR A 648 19.29 -13.53 -16.66
CA TYR A 648 19.15 -14.46 -15.54
C TYR A 648 17.74 -15.04 -15.52
N GLU A 649 17.53 -16.16 -14.84
CA GLU A 649 16.20 -16.76 -14.68
C GLU A 649 15.28 -15.89 -13.84
N ALA A 650 15.82 -15.34 -12.75
CA ALA A 650 15.10 -14.50 -11.82
C ALA A 650 16.08 -13.61 -11.03
N MET A 651 15.60 -12.54 -10.42
CA MET A 651 16.38 -11.65 -9.56
C MET A 651 15.54 -11.17 -8.38
N GLU A 652 16.17 -11.08 -7.21
CA GLU A 652 15.63 -10.37 -6.04
C GLU A 652 16.31 -9.00 -5.93
N ALA A 653 15.55 -7.97 -5.58
CA ALA A 653 16.02 -6.59 -5.57
C ALA A 653 15.85 -5.94 -4.20
N PHE A 654 16.78 -5.03 -3.89
CA PHE A 654 16.87 -4.37 -2.58
C PHE A 654 17.24 -2.89 -2.75
N VAL A 655 16.75 -2.09 -1.80
CA VAL A 655 17.10 -0.67 -1.63
C VAL A 655 17.74 -0.49 -0.26
N GLU A 656 18.82 0.27 -0.17
CA GLU A 656 19.46 0.56 1.09
C GLU A 656 18.72 1.68 1.84
N TYR A 657 18.41 1.45 3.09
CA TYR A 657 17.89 2.48 3.98
C TYR A 657 19.05 3.26 4.60
N HIS A 658 19.02 4.59 4.44
CA HIS A 658 19.95 5.49 5.09
C HIS A 658 19.20 6.25 6.19
N PRO A 659 19.58 6.08 7.48
CA PRO A 659 18.98 6.84 8.57
C PRO A 659 19.09 8.35 8.30
N ILE A 660 17.98 9.05 8.39
CA ILE A 660 17.97 10.52 8.32
C ILE A 660 18.59 11.03 9.62
N ARG A 661 19.81 11.54 9.57
CA ARG A 661 20.50 12.17 10.69
C ARG A 661 20.42 13.68 10.63
#